data_5df2ce354e3663e80ac025e9c4c6d596
#
_entry.id   5df2ce354e3663e80ac025e9c4c6d596
#
_cell.length_a   1.000
_cell.length_b   1.000
_cell.length_c   1.000
_cell.angle_alpha   90.00
_cell.angle_beta   90.00
_cell.angle_gamma   90.00
#
_symmetry.space_group_name_H-M   'P 1'
#
loop_
_entity.id
_entity.type
_entity.pdbx_description
1 polymer ?
#
loop_
_entity_poly.entity_id
_entity_poly.type
_entity_poly.pdbx_seq_one_letter_code
_entity_poly.pdbx_strand_id
1 'polypeptide(L)'
;MKVPEIFGSLVFNDAAMKERLPKGTYKALKKTIEEGKALDISVANVVAHSMKEWALEHGATHYTHWFQPMTGITAEKHDSFITPTEGGGVIMEFSGKELIKGEPDASSFPSGGIRATFEARGYTAWDPSSYAFIKDGSLCIPTAFCSYTGEILDKKTPLLRSMEVMNVQALRILRVFGDTETERVITTVGPEQEYFLVDKEIFKKRKDLIYCGRTLFGARPPKGQELDDHYFGTIKPRVSAYMKELDEALWKYGIYAKTKHNEVAPAQHELAPIFDSSNIATDHNQLTMATMKDIADKHGLVCLLHEKPFAGVNGSGKHNNWSMSTNTGKNLLDPSNNPRENIMFLVFLAAVIRAADDHQDLLRIAVASAGNDHRLGGNEAPPAIISMYLGDDLSEVLRSIMYNETYTKRNDQIMETNAGVLPNFVKDTSDRNRTSPFAFTGNKFEFRMVGSAENIACTNTIINTIVADALCDFADELETKEDVRAAAEELVRRTLLEHKRIIFNGDNYSEEWVAEAKKRGLLNFRSLPEALPHYTDEKNIKLFGKYGIYTEVELRSRTEIILENYSKIVNIEALTALDMAKKDIVPAVTAYIKELAETVTLLKAIDGNLVPAPEMDLLKKLSRLLSCFMSRIDDLDKAVVGAKDVEGVAENAMYYKESVLNTMQELRAVADEMESNMSATLWPYPSYGAMLFSV
;
A
#
# COMPACT_ATOMS: atom_id res chain seq x y z
N MET A 1 -6.33 -29.40 -12.33
CA MET A 1 -5.53 -29.25 -11.10
C MET A 1 -6.49 -28.99 -9.95
N LYS A 2 -6.33 -29.67 -8.81
CA LYS A 2 -7.22 -29.47 -7.66
C LYS A 2 -6.54 -28.49 -6.70
N VAL A 3 -7.20 -27.38 -6.39
CA VAL A 3 -6.64 -26.32 -5.53
C VAL A 3 -6.14 -26.85 -4.18
N PRO A 4 -6.86 -27.73 -3.46
CA PRO A 4 -6.36 -28.26 -2.19
C PRO A 4 -5.05 -29.06 -2.30
N GLU A 5 -4.72 -29.60 -3.48
CA GLU A 5 -3.50 -30.38 -3.69
C GLU A 5 -2.27 -29.50 -3.95
N ILE A 6 -2.48 -28.28 -4.46
CA ILE A 6 -1.39 -27.33 -4.77
C ILE A 6 -1.21 -26.23 -3.73
N PHE A 7 -2.21 -26.02 -2.87
CA PHE A 7 -2.18 -24.94 -1.89
C PHE A 7 -1.01 -25.09 -0.92
N GLY A 8 -0.13 -24.06 -0.85
CA GLY A 8 1.06 -24.08 0.00
C GLY A 8 2.16 -25.05 -0.44
N SER A 9 2.08 -25.60 -1.67
CA SER A 9 3.08 -26.59 -2.15
C SER A 9 4.49 -26.04 -2.28
N LEU A 10 4.66 -24.72 -2.38
CA LEU A 10 5.96 -24.04 -2.42
C LEU A 10 6.31 -23.35 -1.11
N VAL A 11 5.67 -23.73 0.01
CA VAL A 11 5.88 -23.09 1.31
C VAL A 11 6.29 -24.12 2.35
N PHE A 12 7.34 -23.84 3.11
CA PHE A 12 7.74 -24.64 4.27
C PHE A 12 6.84 -24.28 5.46
N ASN A 13 5.54 -24.59 5.30
CA ASN A 13 4.49 -24.25 6.23
C ASN A 13 4.41 -25.23 7.42
N ASP A 14 3.42 -25.04 8.29
CA ASP A 14 3.21 -25.86 9.48
C ASP A 14 3.05 -27.37 9.16
N ALA A 15 2.39 -27.70 8.05
CA ALA A 15 2.23 -29.09 7.61
C ALA A 15 3.58 -29.71 7.20
N ALA A 16 4.39 -28.99 6.38
CA ALA A 16 5.71 -29.43 5.99
C ALA A 16 6.66 -29.54 7.18
N MET A 17 6.63 -28.57 8.11
CA MET A 17 7.41 -28.62 9.34
C MET A 17 7.06 -29.83 10.21
N LYS A 18 5.78 -30.10 10.38
CA LYS A 18 5.27 -31.20 11.20
C LYS A 18 5.65 -32.58 10.63
N GLU A 19 5.68 -32.68 9.30
CA GLU A 19 6.09 -33.90 8.58
C GLU A 19 7.59 -34.15 8.69
N ARG A 20 8.42 -33.10 8.57
CA ARG A 20 9.86 -33.21 8.35
C ARG A 20 10.72 -32.99 9.58
N LEU A 21 10.21 -32.22 10.55
CA LEU A 21 10.94 -31.98 11.80
C LEU A 21 10.74 -33.09 12.83
N PRO A 22 11.78 -33.47 13.59
CA PRO A 22 11.60 -34.28 14.77
C PRO A 22 10.56 -33.65 15.72
N LYS A 23 9.70 -34.45 16.35
CA LYS A 23 8.59 -33.97 17.20
C LYS A 23 9.04 -32.95 18.28
N GLY A 24 10.22 -33.15 18.86
CA GLY A 24 10.79 -32.25 19.87
C GLY A 24 11.15 -30.89 19.28
N THR A 25 11.83 -30.88 18.13
CA THR A 25 12.23 -29.68 17.39
C THR A 25 11.00 -28.88 16.92
N TYR A 26 10.00 -29.57 16.34
CA TYR A 26 8.74 -28.94 15.92
C TYR A 26 8.05 -28.24 17.09
N LYS A 27 7.91 -28.93 18.25
CA LYS A 27 7.31 -28.34 19.46
C LYS A 27 8.10 -27.15 19.99
N ALA A 28 9.44 -27.23 20.01
CA ALA A 28 10.29 -26.12 20.43
C ALA A 28 10.17 -24.91 19.51
N LEU A 29 10.15 -25.12 18.20
CA LEU A 29 9.96 -24.05 17.22
C LEU A 29 8.57 -23.39 17.38
N LYS A 30 7.50 -24.17 17.49
CA LYS A 30 6.14 -23.67 17.73
C LYS A 30 6.06 -22.84 19.00
N LYS A 31 6.64 -23.32 20.08
CA LYS A 31 6.69 -22.60 21.35
C LYS A 31 7.45 -21.28 21.23
N THR A 32 8.57 -21.26 20.51
CA THR A 32 9.32 -20.02 20.21
C THR A 32 8.45 -18.99 19.47
N ILE A 33 7.70 -19.43 18.45
CA ILE A 33 6.80 -18.57 17.68
C ILE A 33 5.65 -18.04 18.54
N GLU A 34 5.03 -18.91 19.34
CA GLU A 34 3.88 -18.59 20.19
C GLU A 34 4.26 -17.69 21.38
N GLU A 35 5.42 -17.91 22.01
CA GLU A 35 5.90 -17.14 23.15
C GLU A 35 6.71 -15.90 22.76
N GLY A 36 7.11 -15.74 21.49
CA GLY A 36 7.94 -14.62 21.02
C GLY A 36 9.37 -14.63 21.60
N LYS A 37 9.91 -15.82 21.92
CA LYS A 37 11.25 -15.98 22.51
C LYS A 37 12.32 -16.22 21.45
N ALA A 38 13.59 -15.95 21.81
CA ALA A 38 14.73 -16.26 20.95
C ALA A 38 14.86 -17.77 20.70
N LEU A 39 15.20 -18.14 19.46
CA LEU A 39 15.38 -19.53 19.07
C LEU A 39 16.71 -20.10 19.57
N ASP A 40 16.71 -21.32 20.09
CA ASP A 40 17.92 -22.06 20.41
C ASP A 40 18.66 -22.48 19.13
N ILE A 41 19.99 -22.27 19.08
CA ILE A 41 20.83 -22.59 17.93
C ILE A 41 20.77 -24.09 17.55
N SER A 42 20.59 -24.97 18.54
CA SER A 42 20.46 -26.41 18.28
C SER A 42 19.18 -26.74 17.54
N VAL A 43 18.07 -26.05 17.83
CA VAL A 43 16.80 -26.15 17.10
C VAL A 43 16.97 -25.60 15.69
N ALA A 44 17.65 -24.48 15.53
CA ALA A 44 17.90 -23.87 14.24
C ALA A 44 18.70 -24.77 13.28
N ASN A 45 19.70 -25.50 13.76
CA ASN A 45 20.46 -26.44 12.94
C ASN A 45 19.58 -27.56 12.35
N VAL A 46 18.67 -28.11 13.15
CA VAL A 46 17.76 -29.17 12.69
C VAL A 46 16.75 -28.60 11.71
N VAL A 47 16.23 -27.40 11.96
CA VAL A 47 15.29 -26.72 11.06
C VAL A 47 15.96 -26.41 9.73
N ALA A 48 17.18 -25.84 9.76
CA ALA A 48 17.95 -25.50 8.55
C ALA A 48 18.20 -26.73 7.67
N HIS A 49 18.61 -27.83 8.25
CA HIS A 49 18.82 -29.09 7.53
C HIS A 49 17.53 -29.58 6.87
N SER A 50 16.44 -29.65 7.62
CA SER A 50 15.14 -30.11 7.10
C SER A 50 14.58 -29.18 6.02
N MET A 51 14.74 -27.87 6.21
CA MET A 51 14.33 -26.85 5.24
C MET A 51 15.13 -26.94 3.94
N LYS A 52 16.44 -27.16 4.02
CA LYS A 52 17.30 -27.39 2.86
C LYS A 52 16.90 -28.65 2.10
N GLU A 53 16.73 -29.80 2.79
CA GLU A 53 16.32 -31.06 2.11
C GLU A 53 14.97 -30.85 1.39
N TRP A 54 14.02 -30.21 2.05
CA TRP A 54 12.74 -29.85 1.44
C TRP A 54 12.92 -28.94 0.21
N ALA A 55 13.81 -27.95 0.30
CA ALA A 55 14.06 -27.02 -0.80
C ALA A 55 14.71 -27.73 -2.01
N LEU A 56 15.67 -28.62 -1.78
CA LEU A 56 16.31 -29.44 -2.83
C LEU A 56 15.31 -30.35 -3.55
N GLU A 57 14.39 -30.99 -2.82
CA GLU A 57 13.29 -31.79 -3.39
C GLU A 57 12.37 -30.97 -4.30
N HIS A 58 12.22 -29.65 -4.01
CA HIS A 58 11.46 -28.69 -4.82
C HIS A 58 12.30 -28.00 -5.91
N GLY A 59 13.54 -28.47 -6.14
CA GLY A 59 14.41 -28.00 -7.21
C GLY A 59 15.19 -26.72 -6.90
N ALA A 60 15.18 -26.25 -5.65
CA ALA A 60 16.01 -25.11 -5.27
C ALA A 60 17.49 -25.49 -5.18
N THR A 61 18.38 -24.62 -5.67
CA THR A 61 19.82 -24.77 -5.60
C THR A 61 20.49 -23.68 -4.77
N HIS A 62 19.75 -22.64 -4.47
CA HIS A 62 20.16 -21.44 -3.75
C HIS A 62 19.19 -21.14 -2.61
N TYR A 63 19.65 -20.30 -1.68
CA TYR A 63 18.81 -19.66 -0.68
C TYR A 63 19.07 -18.16 -0.65
N THR A 64 18.13 -17.41 -0.12
CA THR A 64 18.25 -15.97 0.10
C THR A 64 17.55 -15.58 1.39
N HIS A 65 18.15 -14.64 2.12
CA HIS A 65 17.49 -13.90 3.18
C HIS A 65 16.62 -12.83 2.53
N TRP A 66 15.32 -13.08 2.48
CA TRP A 66 14.32 -12.23 1.87
C TRP A 66 13.80 -11.21 2.88
N PHE A 67 14.03 -9.91 2.65
CA PHE A 67 13.66 -8.86 3.56
C PHE A 67 13.04 -7.65 2.86
N GLN A 68 12.40 -6.76 3.64
CA GLN A 68 11.65 -5.60 3.17
C GLN A 68 12.40 -4.32 3.56
N PRO A 69 13.27 -3.77 2.68
CA PRO A 69 14.04 -2.57 2.97
C PRO A 69 13.14 -1.33 3.04
N MET A 70 13.71 -0.20 3.49
CA MET A 70 13.01 1.09 3.50
C MET A 70 12.58 1.52 2.10
N THR A 71 13.28 1.09 1.06
CA THR A 71 13.03 1.40 -0.35
C THR A 71 12.88 0.11 -1.16
N GLY A 72 12.03 0.17 -2.20
CA GLY A 72 11.73 -0.99 -3.04
C GLY A 72 10.71 -1.96 -2.41
N ILE A 73 10.45 -3.06 -3.11
CA ILE A 73 9.47 -4.07 -2.68
C ILE A 73 10.16 -5.04 -1.70
N THR A 74 11.17 -5.76 -2.19
CA THR A 74 11.95 -6.73 -1.41
C THR A 74 13.42 -6.68 -1.81
N ALA A 75 14.29 -7.18 -0.95
CA ALA A 75 15.72 -7.31 -1.21
C ALA A 75 16.15 -8.77 -1.04
N GLU A 76 17.02 -9.22 -1.93
CA GLU A 76 17.46 -10.59 -2.05
C GLU A 76 18.95 -10.63 -2.38
N LYS A 77 19.69 -11.57 -1.78
CA LYS A 77 21.06 -11.93 -2.15
C LYS A 77 21.15 -13.45 -2.13
N HIS A 78 21.23 -14.05 -3.31
CA HIS A 78 21.18 -15.49 -3.47
C HIS A 78 22.57 -16.11 -3.26
N ASP A 79 22.66 -17.02 -2.29
CA ASP A 79 23.83 -17.86 -2.05
C ASP A 79 23.51 -19.32 -2.38
N SER A 80 24.44 -20.02 -3.02
CA SER A 80 24.27 -21.44 -3.31
C SER A 80 24.46 -22.30 -2.06
N PHE A 81 23.76 -23.42 -1.98
CA PHE A 81 24.01 -24.44 -0.94
C PHE A 81 25.35 -25.17 -1.11
N ILE A 82 26.17 -24.85 -2.12
CA ILE A 82 27.41 -25.57 -2.45
C ILE A 82 28.47 -25.33 -1.38
N THR A 83 29.02 -26.45 -0.83
CA THR A 83 30.22 -26.42 0.00
C THR A 83 31.27 -27.34 -0.67
N PRO A 84 32.50 -26.87 -0.91
CA PRO A 84 33.56 -27.68 -1.54
C PRO A 84 34.01 -28.79 -0.61
N THR A 85 34.36 -29.96 -1.20
CA THR A 85 34.97 -31.08 -0.48
C THR A 85 36.46 -31.21 -0.80
N GLU A 86 37.25 -31.86 0.08
CA GLU A 86 38.66 -32.05 -0.09
C GLU A 86 39.05 -32.77 -1.40
N GLY A 87 38.14 -33.58 -1.97
CA GLY A 87 38.35 -34.30 -3.23
C GLY A 87 38.03 -33.50 -4.49
N GLY A 88 37.77 -32.18 -4.40
CA GLY A 88 37.39 -31.32 -5.54
C GLY A 88 35.94 -31.47 -6.00
N GLY A 89 35.12 -32.18 -5.24
CA GLY A 89 33.65 -32.24 -5.39
C GLY A 89 32.95 -31.18 -4.57
N VAL A 90 31.61 -31.27 -4.52
CA VAL A 90 30.75 -30.41 -3.74
C VAL A 90 29.71 -31.22 -2.97
N ILE A 91 29.30 -30.70 -1.85
CA ILE A 91 28.09 -31.12 -1.10
C ILE A 91 27.15 -29.95 -0.97
N MET A 92 25.89 -30.24 -0.64
CA MET A 92 24.87 -29.21 -0.40
C MET A 92 24.68 -29.08 1.11
N GLU A 93 25.06 -27.93 1.67
CA GLU A 93 24.98 -27.64 3.10
C GLU A 93 24.18 -26.37 3.35
N PHE A 94 23.53 -26.32 4.49
CA PHE A 94 22.87 -25.15 5.04
C PHE A 94 22.77 -25.30 6.55
N SER A 95 23.45 -24.45 7.29
CA SER A 95 23.56 -24.51 8.74
C SER A 95 22.52 -23.62 9.43
N GLY A 96 22.26 -23.91 10.72
CA GLY A 96 21.43 -23.03 11.54
C GLY A 96 22.02 -21.63 11.69
N LYS A 97 23.34 -21.46 11.60
CA LYS A 97 23.98 -20.15 11.60
C LYS A 97 23.58 -19.34 10.35
N GLU A 98 23.60 -19.99 9.19
CA GLU A 98 23.19 -19.38 7.92
C GLU A 98 21.68 -19.11 7.86
N LEU A 99 20.87 -19.98 8.50
CA LEU A 99 19.43 -19.75 8.64
C LEU A 99 19.15 -18.52 9.50
N ILE A 100 19.76 -18.45 10.71
CA ILE A 100 19.45 -17.40 11.67
C ILE A 100 19.95 -16.03 11.23
N LYS A 101 21.14 -15.95 10.59
CA LYS A 101 21.85 -14.71 10.35
C LYS A 101 22.50 -14.68 8.99
N GLY A 102 22.23 -13.62 8.22
CA GLY A 102 22.97 -13.23 7.05
C GLY A 102 23.77 -11.95 7.27
N GLU A 103 24.79 -11.74 6.44
CA GLU A 103 25.65 -10.54 6.47
C GLU A 103 25.69 -9.89 5.08
N PRO A 104 24.57 -9.26 4.60
CA PRO A 104 24.54 -8.58 3.33
C PRO A 104 25.40 -7.32 3.36
N ASP A 105 25.86 -6.90 2.19
CA ASP A 105 26.46 -5.57 2.03
C ASP A 105 25.35 -4.51 2.14
N ALA A 106 25.46 -3.67 3.17
CA ALA A 106 24.52 -2.60 3.46
C ALA A 106 24.99 -1.23 2.95
N SER A 107 26.13 -1.14 2.26
CA SER A 107 26.71 0.14 1.83
C SER A 107 25.81 0.94 0.89
N SER A 108 25.00 0.23 0.09
CA SER A 108 24.06 0.84 -0.88
C SER A 108 22.67 1.14 -0.31
N PHE A 109 22.36 0.70 0.92
CA PHE A 109 21.07 0.99 1.52
C PHE A 109 21.04 2.38 2.16
N PRO A 110 19.97 3.18 1.94
CA PRO A 110 19.79 4.46 2.60
C PRO A 110 19.79 4.30 4.12
N SER A 111 20.54 5.16 4.83
CA SER A 111 20.67 5.10 6.27
C SER A 111 20.27 6.39 7.00
N GLY A 112 19.97 7.48 6.26
CA GLY A 112 19.62 8.77 6.86
C GLY A 112 20.64 9.28 7.88
N GLY A 113 21.92 9.01 7.65
CA GLY A 113 22.99 9.43 8.56
C GLY A 113 23.25 8.50 9.77
N ILE A 114 22.43 7.46 9.99
CA ILE A 114 22.66 6.48 11.07
C ILE A 114 24.03 5.82 10.96
N ARG A 115 24.44 5.49 9.75
CA ARG A 115 25.61 4.69 9.47
C ARG A 115 26.76 5.57 8.98
N ALA A 116 27.97 5.30 9.47
CA ALA A 116 29.17 5.91 8.94
C ALA A 116 29.44 5.43 7.50
N THR A 117 30.00 6.30 6.66
CA THR A 117 30.19 6.01 5.21
C THR A 117 31.07 4.78 4.94
N PHE A 118 31.99 4.44 5.85
CA PHE A 118 32.86 3.27 5.69
C PHE A 118 32.24 1.95 6.19
N GLU A 119 31.08 1.98 6.83
CA GLU A 119 30.40 0.77 7.27
C GLU A 119 29.63 0.13 6.11
N ALA A 120 30.06 -1.05 5.69
CA ALA A 120 29.44 -1.77 4.60
C ALA A 120 28.55 -2.93 5.07
N ARG A 121 28.79 -3.45 6.29
CA ARG A 121 28.09 -4.64 6.80
C ARG A 121 26.75 -4.29 7.39
N GLY A 122 25.71 -5.10 7.08
CA GLY A 122 24.45 -5.18 7.81
C GLY A 122 24.16 -6.61 8.24
N TYR A 123 23.09 -6.83 8.94
CA TYR A 123 22.65 -8.14 9.38
C TYR A 123 21.20 -8.39 9.03
N THR A 124 20.92 -9.62 8.54
CA THR A 124 19.57 -10.15 8.46
C THR A 124 19.35 -11.17 9.54
N ALA A 125 18.16 -11.21 10.14
CA ALA A 125 17.79 -12.16 11.18
C ALA A 125 16.50 -12.88 10.75
N TRP A 126 16.54 -14.23 10.80
CA TRP A 126 15.38 -15.05 10.46
C TRP A 126 14.17 -14.73 11.32
N ASP A 127 13.01 -14.57 10.66
CA ASP A 127 11.71 -14.47 11.30
C ASP A 127 11.00 -15.83 11.24
N PRO A 128 11.00 -16.62 12.34
CA PRO A 128 10.34 -17.91 12.36
C PRO A 128 8.80 -17.82 12.36
N SER A 129 8.23 -16.65 12.58
CA SER A 129 6.78 -16.42 12.54
C SER A 129 6.22 -16.23 11.12
N SER A 130 7.09 -16.21 10.10
CA SER A 130 6.73 -16.22 8.69
C SER A 130 7.37 -17.41 7.98
N TYR A 131 6.66 -17.97 6.99
CA TYR A 131 7.09 -19.20 6.34
C TYR A 131 8.11 -18.93 5.22
N ALA A 132 9.17 -19.75 5.16
CA ALA A 132 10.05 -19.80 4.01
C ALA A 132 9.34 -20.43 2.79
N PHE A 133 9.70 -19.99 1.59
CA PHE A 133 9.05 -20.42 0.35
C PHE A 133 10.05 -20.57 -0.80
N ILE A 134 9.67 -21.31 -1.84
CA ILE A 134 10.48 -21.48 -3.04
C ILE A 134 10.02 -20.53 -4.13
N LYS A 135 10.92 -19.65 -4.60
CA LYS A 135 10.69 -18.75 -5.74
C LYS A 135 11.89 -18.83 -6.68
N ASP A 136 11.64 -19.03 -7.97
CA ASP A 136 12.66 -19.04 -9.03
C ASP A 136 13.89 -19.92 -8.73
N GLY A 137 13.67 -21.12 -8.18
CA GLY A 137 14.73 -22.07 -7.84
C GLY A 137 15.56 -21.70 -6.61
N SER A 138 15.09 -20.78 -5.81
CA SER A 138 15.71 -20.35 -4.54
C SER A 138 14.78 -20.51 -3.36
N LEU A 139 15.34 -20.91 -2.23
CA LEU A 139 14.67 -20.88 -0.93
C LEU A 139 14.72 -19.45 -0.39
N CYS A 140 13.57 -18.78 -0.36
CA CYS A 140 13.40 -17.44 0.22
C CYS A 140 13.03 -17.54 1.70
N ILE A 141 13.86 -16.96 2.56
CA ILE A 141 13.71 -17.02 4.03
C ILE A 141 13.33 -15.63 4.52
N PRO A 142 12.10 -15.41 5.03
CA PRO A 142 11.71 -14.12 5.57
C PRO A 142 12.60 -13.69 6.73
N THR A 143 13.12 -12.47 6.66
CA THR A 143 14.08 -11.94 7.64
C THR A 143 13.81 -10.47 7.96
N ALA A 144 14.25 -10.05 9.14
CA ALA A 144 14.45 -8.66 9.51
C ALA A 144 15.85 -8.20 9.06
N PHE A 145 16.03 -6.86 8.90
CA PHE A 145 17.32 -6.26 8.52
C PHE A 145 17.70 -5.11 9.45
N CYS A 146 18.94 -5.12 9.92
CA CYS A 146 19.50 -4.03 10.72
C CYS A 146 20.91 -3.61 10.25
N SER A 147 21.32 -2.40 10.65
CA SER A 147 22.67 -1.89 10.41
C SER A 147 23.71 -2.68 11.21
N TYR A 148 25.00 -2.40 10.96
CA TYR A 148 26.11 -2.96 11.75
C TYR A 148 26.01 -2.62 13.24
N THR A 149 25.54 -1.44 13.58
CA THR A 149 25.36 -0.91 14.94
C THR A 149 24.05 -1.33 15.58
N GLY A 150 23.16 -1.99 14.84
CA GLY A 150 21.93 -2.60 15.34
C GLY A 150 20.65 -1.80 15.10
N GLU A 151 20.72 -0.62 14.50
CA GLU A 151 19.54 0.17 14.15
C GLU A 151 18.74 -0.51 13.05
N ILE A 152 17.44 -0.43 13.15
CA ILE A 152 16.50 -1.09 12.25
C ILE A 152 16.30 -0.28 10.98
N LEU A 153 16.63 -0.87 9.84
CA LEU A 153 16.52 -0.28 8.49
C LEU A 153 15.52 -1.00 7.59
N ASP A 154 14.64 -1.80 8.16
CA ASP A 154 13.57 -2.51 7.44
C ASP A 154 12.18 -2.03 7.84
N LYS A 155 11.16 -2.60 7.18
CA LYS A 155 9.74 -2.34 7.46
C LYS A 155 9.11 -3.41 8.37
N LYS A 156 9.70 -4.61 8.44
CA LYS A 156 9.15 -5.76 9.16
C LYS A 156 9.35 -5.68 10.67
N THR A 157 10.52 -5.30 11.12
CA THR A 157 10.84 -5.26 12.57
C THR A 157 9.91 -4.34 13.36
N PRO A 158 9.61 -3.10 12.90
CA PRO A 158 8.64 -2.25 13.60
C PRO A 158 7.25 -2.85 13.63
N LEU A 159 6.83 -3.56 12.57
CA LEU A 159 5.55 -4.26 12.54
C LEU A 159 5.48 -5.33 13.62
N LEU A 160 6.48 -6.20 13.71
CA LEU A 160 6.55 -7.24 14.74
C LEU A 160 6.52 -6.67 16.15
N ARG A 161 7.29 -5.58 16.41
CA ARG A 161 7.26 -4.86 17.69
C ARG A 161 5.87 -4.33 18.00
N SER A 162 5.19 -3.70 17.03
CA SER A 162 3.85 -3.15 17.22
C SER A 162 2.78 -4.23 17.48
N MET A 163 2.90 -5.39 16.85
CA MET A 163 2.02 -6.53 17.11
C MET A 163 2.17 -7.03 18.54
N GLU A 164 3.39 -7.10 19.07
CA GLU A 164 3.62 -7.53 20.46
C GLU A 164 3.10 -6.49 21.47
N VAL A 165 3.29 -5.20 21.21
CA VAL A 165 2.74 -4.14 22.05
C VAL A 165 1.21 -4.22 22.07
N MET A 166 0.57 -4.42 20.91
CA MET A 166 -0.88 -4.64 20.83
C MET A 166 -1.33 -5.86 21.62
N ASN A 167 -0.62 -6.99 21.47
CA ASN A 167 -0.89 -8.20 22.24
C ASN A 167 -0.91 -7.93 23.75
N VAL A 168 0.12 -7.27 24.27
CA VAL A 168 0.25 -6.97 25.69
C VAL A 168 -0.91 -6.09 26.18
N GLN A 169 -1.22 -5.00 25.50
CA GLN A 169 -2.25 -4.06 25.95
C GLN A 169 -3.68 -4.61 25.80
N ALA A 170 -3.93 -5.34 24.72
CA ALA A 170 -5.23 -5.99 24.52
C ALA A 170 -5.48 -7.09 25.55
N LEU A 171 -4.45 -7.87 25.92
CA LEU A 171 -4.56 -8.87 26.98
C LEU A 171 -4.86 -8.23 28.34
N ARG A 172 -4.30 -7.06 28.67
CA ARG A 172 -4.64 -6.33 29.90
C ARG A 172 -6.14 -6.04 29.95
N ILE A 173 -6.70 -5.50 28.89
CA ILE A 173 -8.16 -5.24 28.81
C ILE A 173 -8.95 -6.55 28.97
N LEU A 174 -8.58 -7.62 28.28
CA LEU A 174 -9.27 -8.91 28.41
C LEU A 174 -9.23 -9.43 29.85
N ARG A 175 -8.08 -9.32 30.55
CA ARG A 175 -7.93 -9.73 31.96
C ARG A 175 -8.82 -8.92 32.90
N VAL A 176 -8.96 -7.61 32.67
CA VAL A 176 -9.88 -6.74 33.43
C VAL A 176 -11.33 -7.24 33.32
N PHE A 177 -11.73 -7.75 32.16
CA PHE A 177 -13.05 -8.34 31.94
C PHE A 177 -13.14 -9.82 32.33
N GLY A 178 -12.12 -10.39 32.96
CA GLY A 178 -12.13 -11.76 33.49
C GLY A 178 -11.81 -12.86 32.47
N ASP A 179 -11.36 -12.52 31.27
CA ASP A 179 -10.87 -13.52 30.30
C ASP A 179 -9.50 -14.02 30.75
N THR A 180 -9.47 -15.27 31.21
CA THR A 180 -8.22 -15.96 31.65
C THR A 180 -7.74 -17.01 30.66
N GLU A 181 -8.52 -17.30 29.61
CA GLU A 181 -8.24 -18.35 28.63
C GLU A 181 -7.43 -17.84 27.45
N THR A 182 -7.64 -16.60 27.06
CA THR A 182 -6.89 -15.99 25.94
C THR A 182 -5.42 -15.81 26.33
N GLU A 183 -4.53 -16.44 25.59
CA GLU A 183 -3.08 -16.36 25.81
C GLU A 183 -2.41 -15.30 24.92
N ARG A 184 -3.00 -15.04 23.75
CA ARG A 184 -2.45 -14.09 22.76
C ARG A 184 -3.55 -13.37 21.96
N VAL A 185 -3.30 -12.10 21.67
CA VAL A 185 -4.07 -11.31 20.71
C VAL A 185 -3.20 -11.03 19.49
N ILE A 186 -3.75 -11.27 18.32
CA ILE A 186 -3.07 -11.13 17.02
C ILE A 186 -3.81 -10.07 16.21
N THR A 187 -3.08 -9.10 15.68
CA THR A 187 -3.63 -8.20 14.67
C THR A 187 -3.70 -8.90 13.32
N THR A 188 -4.81 -8.72 12.62
CA THR A 188 -5.07 -9.35 11.32
C THR A 188 -5.30 -8.28 10.26
N VAL A 189 -4.92 -8.59 9.02
CA VAL A 189 -5.15 -7.70 7.89
C VAL A 189 -5.40 -8.48 6.60
N GLY A 190 -6.32 -7.95 5.77
CA GLY A 190 -6.57 -8.41 4.41
C GLY A 190 -6.45 -7.22 3.45
N PRO A 191 -5.32 -7.06 2.76
CA PRO A 191 -5.13 -5.97 1.81
C PRO A 191 -5.76 -6.32 0.45
N GLU A 192 -6.66 -5.47 -0.04
CA GLU A 192 -7.26 -5.56 -1.38
C GLU A 192 -6.33 -4.85 -2.37
N GLN A 193 -5.74 -5.58 -3.32
CA GLN A 193 -4.73 -5.04 -4.23
C GLN A 193 -5.36 -4.62 -5.55
N GLU A 194 -5.46 -3.31 -5.78
CA GLU A 194 -5.80 -2.74 -7.09
C GLU A 194 -4.56 -2.59 -7.97
N TYR A 195 -4.74 -2.70 -9.29
CA TYR A 195 -3.67 -2.60 -10.28
C TYR A 195 -4.19 -2.34 -11.69
N PHE A 196 -3.34 -1.81 -12.57
CA PHE A 196 -3.63 -1.69 -14.01
C PHE A 196 -2.86 -2.71 -14.82
N LEU A 197 -3.44 -3.15 -15.92
CA LEU A 197 -2.78 -3.96 -16.94
C LEU A 197 -2.69 -3.19 -18.25
N VAL A 198 -1.50 -3.15 -18.83
CA VAL A 198 -1.24 -2.50 -20.13
C VAL A 198 -0.57 -3.50 -21.06
N ASP A 199 -0.87 -3.44 -22.34
CA ASP A 199 -0.18 -4.24 -23.35
C ASP A 199 1.32 -3.94 -23.34
N LYS A 200 2.17 -4.99 -23.33
CA LYS A 200 3.62 -4.88 -23.22
C LYS A 200 4.26 -4.12 -24.39
N GLU A 201 3.74 -4.28 -25.61
CA GLU A 201 4.28 -3.60 -26.79
C GLU A 201 3.90 -2.10 -26.81
N ILE A 202 2.77 -1.75 -26.21
CA ILE A 202 2.37 -0.35 -26.00
C ILE A 202 3.23 0.27 -24.89
N PHE A 203 3.40 -0.42 -23.78
CA PHE A 203 4.23 0.02 -22.65
C PHE A 203 5.67 0.35 -23.07
N LYS A 204 6.31 -0.49 -23.91
CA LYS A 204 7.68 -0.29 -24.39
C LYS A 204 7.87 1.04 -25.16
N LYS A 205 6.80 1.64 -25.65
CA LYS A 205 6.82 2.92 -26.38
C LYS A 205 6.62 4.15 -25.47
N ARG A 206 6.49 3.93 -24.15
CA ARG A 206 6.19 4.98 -23.17
C ARG A 206 7.32 5.09 -22.14
N LYS A 207 8.25 6.02 -22.35
CA LYS A 207 9.40 6.28 -21.44
C LYS A 207 8.93 6.61 -20.04
N ASP A 208 7.86 7.37 -19.89
CA ASP A 208 7.29 7.75 -18.60
C ASP A 208 6.74 6.54 -17.81
N LEU A 209 6.07 5.59 -18.47
CA LEU A 209 5.65 4.35 -17.80
C LEU A 209 6.85 3.49 -17.39
N ILE A 210 7.91 3.44 -18.23
CA ILE A 210 9.13 2.65 -17.96
C ILE A 210 9.89 3.20 -16.76
N TYR A 211 10.11 4.52 -16.70
CA TYR A 211 10.96 5.15 -15.68
C TYR A 211 10.19 5.58 -14.44
N CYS A 212 8.91 5.98 -14.57
CA CYS A 212 8.14 6.58 -13.50
C CYS A 212 6.93 5.73 -13.06
N GLY A 213 6.53 4.72 -13.84
CA GLY A 213 5.34 3.92 -13.57
C GLY A 213 4.01 4.67 -13.83
N ARG A 214 4.07 5.94 -14.25
CA ARG A 214 2.91 6.78 -14.57
C ARG A 214 3.14 7.61 -15.83
N THR A 215 2.05 8.03 -16.45
CA THR A 215 2.10 8.91 -17.62
C THR A 215 2.36 10.36 -17.22
N LEU A 216 3.37 10.99 -17.85
CA LEU A 216 3.69 12.41 -17.66
C LEU A 216 2.97 13.30 -18.69
N PHE A 217 2.59 12.72 -19.83
CA PHE A 217 1.79 13.34 -20.89
C PHE A 217 0.67 12.41 -21.32
N GLY A 218 -0.41 12.97 -21.86
CA GLY A 218 -1.51 12.22 -22.46
C GLY A 218 -2.83 12.95 -22.39
N ALA A 219 -3.37 13.30 -23.56
CA ALA A 219 -4.68 13.89 -23.69
C ALA A 219 -5.78 12.89 -23.30
N ARG A 220 -6.90 13.40 -22.78
CA ARG A 220 -8.05 12.56 -22.41
C ARG A 220 -8.63 11.89 -23.65
N PRO A 221 -8.91 10.58 -23.58
CA PRO A 221 -9.59 9.89 -24.68
C PRO A 221 -11.07 10.31 -24.75
N PRO A 222 -11.74 10.07 -25.89
CA PRO A 222 -13.18 10.36 -26.04
C PRO A 222 -14.07 9.60 -25.06
N LYS A 223 -13.61 8.44 -24.58
CA LYS A 223 -14.26 7.61 -23.58
C LYS A 223 -13.26 7.32 -22.46
N GLY A 224 -13.69 7.51 -21.22
CA GLY A 224 -12.99 7.11 -20.00
C GLY A 224 -13.78 6.05 -19.25
N GLN A 225 -14.22 6.38 -18.04
CA GLN A 225 -14.96 5.51 -17.13
C GLN A 225 -16.44 5.92 -16.95
N GLU A 226 -16.96 6.83 -17.78
CA GLU A 226 -18.24 7.52 -17.59
C GLU A 226 -19.46 6.59 -17.62
N LEU A 227 -19.33 5.40 -18.22
CA LEU A 227 -20.44 4.45 -18.36
C LEU A 227 -20.40 3.32 -17.31
N ASP A 228 -19.39 3.25 -16.48
CA ASP A 228 -19.13 2.16 -15.51
C ASP A 228 -19.14 0.75 -16.15
N ASP A 229 -19.00 0.67 -17.47
CA ASP A 229 -19.12 -0.56 -18.25
C ASP A 229 -17.91 -1.49 -18.13
N HIS A 230 -16.81 -1.02 -17.56
CA HIS A 230 -15.69 -1.89 -17.18
C HIS A 230 -15.96 -2.57 -15.83
N TYR A 231 -16.36 -1.84 -14.82
CA TYR A 231 -16.67 -2.38 -13.50
C TYR A 231 -17.78 -3.44 -13.54
N PHE A 232 -18.88 -3.14 -14.23
CA PHE A 232 -20.02 -4.06 -14.42
C PHE A 232 -19.87 -4.99 -15.63
N GLY A 233 -18.71 -4.94 -16.32
CA GLY A 233 -18.41 -5.77 -17.47
C GLY A 233 -17.82 -7.14 -17.12
N THR A 234 -17.74 -8.00 -18.12
CA THR A 234 -17.05 -9.29 -17.99
C THR A 234 -15.52 -9.09 -18.05
N ILE A 235 -14.79 -9.95 -17.34
CA ILE A 235 -13.32 -10.00 -17.45
C ILE A 235 -12.97 -10.49 -18.86
N LYS A 236 -12.19 -9.72 -19.59
CA LYS A 236 -11.76 -10.05 -20.97
C LYS A 236 -10.91 -11.32 -21.00
N PRO A 237 -10.94 -12.13 -22.07
CA PRO A 237 -10.26 -13.44 -22.12
C PRO A 237 -8.77 -13.41 -21.79
N ARG A 238 -8.02 -12.42 -22.29
CA ARG A 238 -6.57 -12.28 -22.03
C ARG A 238 -6.30 -11.98 -20.55
N VAL A 239 -7.09 -11.10 -19.94
CA VAL A 239 -7.01 -10.77 -18.51
C VAL A 239 -7.43 -11.97 -17.67
N SER A 240 -8.47 -12.69 -18.07
CA SER A 240 -8.92 -13.90 -17.39
C SER A 240 -7.85 -15.01 -17.37
N ALA A 241 -7.11 -15.17 -18.46
CA ALA A 241 -5.98 -16.10 -18.53
C ALA A 241 -4.84 -15.70 -17.58
N TYR A 242 -4.48 -14.42 -17.57
CA TYR A 242 -3.52 -13.86 -16.60
C TYR A 242 -3.96 -14.09 -15.15
N MET A 243 -5.19 -13.70 -14.82
CA MET A 243 -5.71 -13.83 -13.45
C MET A 243 -5.79 -15.29 -12.99
N LYS A 244 -6.06 -16.21 -13.91
CA LYS A 244 -6.07 -17.65 -13.58
C LYS A 244 -4.69 -18.18 -13.22
N GLU A 245 -3.65 -17.83 -13.99
CA GLU A 245 -2.28 -18.23 -13.71
C GLU A 245 -1.76 -17.58 -12.43
N LEU A 246 -2.15 -16.29 -12.20
CA LEU A 246 -1.84 -15.58 -10.96
C LEU A 246 -2.43 -16.28 -9.74
N ASP A 247 -3.73 -16.63 -9.77
CA ASP A 247 -4.36 -17.38 -8.67
C ASP A 247 -3.62 -18.69 -8.37
N GLU A 248 -3.29 -19.46 -9.41
CA GLU A 248 -2.58 -20.76 -9.27
C GLU A 248 -1.18 -20.56 -8.67
N ALA A 249 -0.46 -19.50 -9.05
CA ALA A 249 0.84 -19.18 -8.48
C ALA A 249 0.72 -18.76 -7.00
N LEU A 250 -0.23 -17.88 -6.67
CA LEU A 250 -0.46 -17.41 -5.31
C LEU A 250 -0.90 -18.53 -4.37
N TRP A 251 -1.77 -19.43 -4.83
CA TRP A 251 -2.17 -20.60 -4.04
C TRP A 251 -1.00 -21.53 -3.73
N LYS A 252 -0.05 -21.71 -4.64
CA LYS A 252 1.18 -22.49 -4.36
C LYS A 252 2.02 -21.84 -3.26
N TYR A 253 2.00 -20.51 -3.16
CA TYR A 253 2.63 -19.74 -2.07
C TYR A 253 1.79 -19.69 -0.79
N GLY A 254 0.68 -20.42 -0.71
CA GLY A 254 -0.19 -20.42 0.47
C GLY A 254 -0.99 -19.13 0.67
N ILE A 255 -1.04 -18.27 -0.34
CA ILE A 255 -1.79 -17.02 -0.30
C ILE A 255 -3.24 -17.29 -0.64
N TYR A 256 -4.15 -16.88 0.24
CA TYR A 256 -5.59 -17.10 0.09
C TYR A 256 -6.23 -16.11 -0.90
N ALA A 257 -5.69 -16.01 -2.13
CA ALA A 257 -6.30 -15.23 -3.21
C ALA A 257 -7.71 -15.73 -3.48
N LYS A 258 -8.73 -14.90 -3.23
CA LYS A 258 -10.12 -15.33 -3.23
C LYS A 258 -10.97 -14.59 -4.25
N THR A 259 -10.88 -13.27 -4.30
CA THR A 259 -11.73 -12.43 -5.13
C THR A 259 -10.90 -11.71 -6.18
N LYS A 260 -11.41 -11.66 -7.40
CA LYS A 260 -10.84 -10.90 -8.52
C LYS A 260 -11.97 -10.33 -9.35
N HIS A 261 -11.83 -9.08 -9.76
CA HIS A 261 -12.81 -8.40 -10.62
C HIS A 261 -12.20 -7.21 -11.35
N ASN A 262 -12.98 -6.61 -12.25
CA ASN A 262 -12.64 -5.35 -12.85
C ASN A 262 -12.93 -4.21 -11.88
N GLU A 263 -12.08 -3.18 -11.91
CA GLU A 263 -12.29 -1.91 -11.23
C GLU A 263 -12.92 -0.86 -12.15
N VAL A 264 -13.20 0.34 -11.62
CA VAL A 264 -13.97 1.37 -12.32
C VAL A 264 -13.21 1.92 -13.53
N ALA A 265 -11.92 2.18 -13.42
CA ALA A 265 -11.14 2.67 -14.54
C ALA A 265 -10.91 1.57 -15.60
N PRO A 266 -10.96 1.89 -16.89
CA PRO A 266 -10.58 0.94 -17.94
C PRO A 266 -9.19 0.37 -17.70
N ALA A 267 -9.00 -0.92 -17.94
CA ALA A 267 -7.77 -1.69 -17.68
C ALA A 267 -7.36 -1.81 -16.19
N GLN A 268 -8.21 -1.40 -15.28
CA GLN A 268 -7.99 -1.54 -13.84
C GLN A 268 -8.70 -2.79 -13.29
N HIS A 269 -8.04 -3.46 -12.35
CA HIS A 269 -8.50 -4.72 -11.74
C HIS A 269 -8.14 -4.74 -10.27
N GLU A 270 -8.79 -5.65 -9.52
CA GLU A 270 -8.51 -5.89 -8.12
C GLU A 270 -8.34 -7.38 -7.82
N LEU A 271 -7.49 -7.68 -6.84
CA LEU A 271 -7.34 -8.98 -6.19
C LEU A 271 -7.48 -8.79 -4.69
N ALA A 272 -8.43 -9.52 -4.07
CA ALA A 272 -8.64 -9.50 -2.64
C ALA A 272 -8.36 -10.88 -2.02
N PRO A 273 -7.40 -11.01 -1.09
CA PRO A 273 -7.15 -12.22 -0.33
C PRO A 273 -8.07 -12.32 0.90
N ILE A 274 -8.18 -13.52 1.48
CA ILE A 274 -8.63 -13.66 2.85
C ILE A 274 -7.54 -13.11 3.77
N PHE A 275 -7.92 -12.51 4.88
CA PHE A 275 -7.00 -11.94 5.87
C PHE A 275 -6.12 -13.02 6.54
N ASP A 276 -4.96 -12.57 7.04
CA ASP A 276 -4.06 -13.35 7.89
C ASP A 276 -3.50 -12.44 8.99
N SER A 277 -2.60 -12.96 9.85
CA SER A 277 -1.85 -12.12 10.78
C SER A 277 -1.14 -10.98 10.02
N SER A 278 -1.03 -9.81 10.64
CA SER A 278 -0.46 -8.64 9.96
C SER A 278 0.94 -8.89 9.40
N ASN A 279 1.74 -9.74 10.06
CA ASN A 279 3.07 -10.12 9.58
C ASN A 279 2.99 -10.97 8.31
N ILE A 280 2.25 -12.08 8.34
CA ILE A 280 2.11 -12.99 7.18
C ILE A 280 1.43 -12.27 6.02
N ALA A 281 0.36 -11.51 6.28
CA ALA A 281 -0.35 -10.75 5.25
C ALA A 281 0.55 -9.72 4.58
N THR A 282 1.48 -9.10 5.30
CA THR A 282 2.46 -8.17 4.74
C THR A 282 3.43 -8.89 3.81
N ASP A 283 4.01 -10.01 4.23
CA ASP A 283 4.89 -10.81 3.38
C ASP A 283 4.14 -11.33 2.14
N HIS A 284 2.92 -11.84 2.32
CA HIS A 284 2.05 -12.28 1.23
C HIS A 284 1.73 -11.16 0.23
N ASN A 285 1.48 -9.93 0.70
CA ASN A 285 1.23 -8.80 -0.20
C ASN A 285 2.47 -8.43 -1.02
N GLN A 286 3.68 -8.44 -0.41
CA GLN A 286 4.92 -8.19 -1.14
C GLN A 286 5.15 -9.27 -2.21
N LEU A 287 4.96 -10.53 -1.88
CA LEU A 287 5.07 -11.65 -2.81
C LEU A 287 4.00 -11.57 -3.91
N THR A 288 2.77 -11.18 -3.57
CA THR A 288 1.68 -10.95 -4.53
C THR A 288 2.07 -9.91 -5.56
N MET A 289 2.58 -8.74 -5.13
CA MET A 289 2.99 -7.66 -6.03
C MET A 289 4.13 -8.09 -6.98
N ALA A 290 5.08 -8.86 -6.51
CA ALA A 290 6.14 -9.43 -7.35
C ALA A 290 5.55 -10.41 -8.37
N THR A 291 4.75 -11.36 -7.91
CA THR A 291 4.13 -12.40 -8.74
C THR A 291 3.19 -11.80 -9.82
N MET A 292 2.44 -10.74 -9.49
CA MET A 292 1.62 -10.01 -10.46
C MET A 292 2.42 -9.51 -11.65
N LYS A 293 3.60 -8.94 -11.41
CA LYS A 293 4.50 -8.46 -12.48
C LYS A 293 5.07 -9.60 -13.31
N ASP A 294 5.53 -10.66 -12.65
CA ASP A 294 6.14 -11.82 -13.31
C ASP A 294 5.13 -12.55 -14.21
N ILE A 295 3.91 -12.76 -13.74
CA ILE A 295 2.84 -13.41 -14.53
C ILE A 295 2.34 -12.49 -15.65
N ALA A 296 2.21 -11.17 -15.41
CA ALA A 296 1.82 -10.23 -16.46
C ALA A 296 2.80 -10.28 -17.64
N ASP A 297 4.11 -10.32 -17.36
CA ASP A 297 5.14 -10.41 -18.39
C ASP A 297 4.98 -11.65 -19.29
N LYS A 298 4.65 -12.80 -18.73
CA LYS A 298 4.38 -14.05 -19.47
C LYS A 298 3.18 -13.95 -20.40
N HIS A 299 2.18 -13.14 -20.04
CA HIS A 299 0.98 -12.90 -20.86
C HIS A 299 1.12 -11.73 -21.85
N GLY A 300 2.34 -11.18 -22.03
CA GLY A 300 2.57 -10.01 -22.87
C GLY A 300 1.89 -8.76 -22.33
N LEU A 301 1.69 -8.68 -21.01
CA LEU A 301 1.12 -7.57 -20.28
C LEU A 301 2.18 -6.95 -19.36
N VAL A 302 1.91 -5.75 -18.86
CA VAL A 302 2.65 -5.11 -17.79
C VAL A 302 1.68 -4.74 -16.68
N CYS A 303 1.95 -5.19 -15.45
CA CYS A 303 1.20 -4.82 -14.27
C CYS A 303 1.75 -3.52 -13.69
N LEU A 304 0.94 -2.46 -13.68
CA LEU A 304 1.28 -1.18 -13.09
C LEU A 304 0.68 -1.12 -11.68
N LEU A 305 1.56 -0.94 -10.71
CA LEU A 305 1.20 -0.79 -9.28
C LEU A 305 1.31 0.66 -8.81
N HIS A 306 1.66 1.61 -9.69
CA HIS A 306 1.64 3.02 -9.34
C HIS A 306 0.22 3.48 -8.97
N GLU A 307 0.08 4.36 -7.99
CA GLU A 307 -1.20 4.80 -7.44
C GLU A 307 -2.03 5.61 -8.44
N LYS A 308 -1.38 6.29 -9.40
CA LYS A 308 -2.04 7.11 -10.42
C LYS A 308 -1.34 7.01 -11.77
N PRO A 309 -1.38 5.86 -12.46
CA PRO A 309 -0.67 5.70 -13.73
C PRO A 309 -1.29 6.57 -14.85
N PHE A 310 -2.57 6.87 -14.76
CA PHE A 310 -3.30 7.67 -15.74
C PHE A 310 -4.08 8.80 -15.07
N ALA A 311 -3.91 10.03 -15.57
CA ALA A 311 -4.67 11.17 -15.10
C ALA A 311 -6.12 11.11 -15.62
N GLY A 312 -7.06 11.63 -14.83
CA GLY A 312 -8.47 11.77 -15.24
C GLY A 312 -9.33 10.52 -15.12
N VAL A 313 -8.76 9.39 -14.66
CA VAL A 313 -9.48 8.16 -14.28
C VAL A 313 -9.11 7.77 -12.85
N ASN A 314 -9.78 6.79 -12.25
CA ASN A 314 -9.46 6.31 -10.91
C ASN A 314 -7.99 5.92 -10.77
N GLY A 315 -7.44 6.12 -9.58
CA GLY A 315 -6.16 5.58 -9.16
C GLY A 315 -6.32 4.23 -8.47
N SER A 316 -5.20 3.59 -8.16
CA SER A 316 -5.14 2.30 -7.47
C SER A 316 -4.65 2.43 -6.04
N GLY A 317 -5.34 1.77 -5.13
CA GLY A 317 -4.98 1.67 -3.71
C GLY A 317 -4.88 0.24 -3.22
N LYS A 318 -4.78 0.12 -1.89
CA LYS A 318 -5.00 -1.12 -1.14
C LYS A 318 -5.92 -0.81 0.01
N HIS A 319 -7.11 -1.38 0.02
CA HIS A 319 -7.96 -1.29 1.19
C HIS A 319 -7.39 -2.21 2.28
N ASN A 320 -6.90 -1.61 3.35
CA ASN A 320 -6.25 -2.34 4.45
C ASN A 320 -7.30 -2.71 5.50
N ASN A 321 -7.87 -3.91 5.36
CA ASN A 321 -8.92 -4.43 6.25
C ASN A 321 -8.27 -4.96 7.55
N TRP A 322 -8.22 -4.12 8.58
CA TRP A 322 -7.55 -4.39 9.84
C TRP A 322 -8.52 -4.79 10.96
N SER A 323 -8.13 -5.78 11.77
CA SER A 323 -8.86 -6.23 12.95
C SER A 323 -7.94 -6.84 14.00
N MET A 324 -8.52 -7.30 15.12
CA MET A 324 -7.82 -7.99 16.21
C MET A 324 -8.57 -9.28 16.58
N SER A 325 -7.83 -10.37 16.73
CA SER A 325 -8.40 -11.67 17.13
C SER A 325 -7.59 -12.34 18.23
N THR A 326 -8.26 -13.05 19.11
CA THR A 326 -7.61 -13.88 20.11
C THR A 326 -7.08 -15.17 19.48
N ASN A 327 -6.13 -15.84 20.13
CA ASN A 327 -5.67 -17.18 19.73
C ASN A 327 -6.79 -18.23 19.81
N THR A 328 -7.90 -17.94 20.48
CA THR A 328 -9.10 -18.78 20.52
C THR A 328 -10.08 -18.50 19.37
N GLY A 329 -9.76 -17.55 18.48
CA GLY A 329 -10.55 -17.22 17.29
C GLY A 329 -11.64 -16.17 17.50
N LYS A 330 -11.71 -15.51 18.67
CA LYS A 330 -12.69 -14.44 18.93
C LYS A 330 -12.19 -13.14 18.33
N ASN A 331 -12.99 -12.51 17.46
CA ASN A 331 -12.70 -11.16 16.95
C ASN A 331 -13.12 -10.10 17.99
N LEU A 332 -12.20 -9.22 18.37
CA LEU A 332 -12.43 -8.18 19.40
C LEU A 332 -13.20 -6.97 18.88
N LEU A 333 -13.31 -6.83 17.56
CA LEU A 333 -14.15 -5.82 16.89
C LEU A 333 -15.49 -6.38 16.40
N ASP A 334 -15.91 -7.56 16.88
CA ASP A 334 -17.22 -8.10 16.59
C ASP A 334 -18.26 -7.46 17.55
N PRO A 335 -19.22 -6.67 17.02
CA PRO A 335 -20.25 -6.02 17.84
C PRO A 335 -21.23 -6.99 18.47
N SER A 336 -21.26 -8.25 17.99
CA SER A 336 -22.27 -9.25 18.34
C SER A 336 -23.71 -8.82 17.93
N ASN A 337 -24.70 -9.62 18.35
CA ASN A 337 -26.12 -9.29 18.07
C ASN A 337 -26.68 -8.07 18.83
N ASN A 338 -26.00 -7.65 19.88
CA ASN A 338 -26.38 -6.46 20.67
C ASN A 338 -25.13 -5.62 21.02
N PRO A 339 -24.72 -4.71 20.13
CA PRO A 339 -23.53 -3.89 20.34
C PRO A 339 -23.60 -3.05 21.62
N ARG A 340 -24.79 -2.56 22.02
CA ARG A 340 -24.98 -1.73 23.21
C ARG A 340 -24.63 -2.45 24.50
N GLU A 341 -24.83 -3.75 24.58
CA GLU A 341 -24.54 -4.58 25.77
C GLU A 341 -23.13 -5.17 25.75
N ASN A 342 -22.46 -5.19 24.59
CA ASN A 342 -21.11 -5.73 24.43
C ASN A 342 -20.07 -4.68 24.84
N ILE A 343 -19.92 -4.46 26.15
CA ILE A 343 -19.03 -3.42 26.69
C ILE A 343 -17.57 -3.63 26.29
N MET A 344 -17.13 -4.86 26.16
CA MET A 344 -15.76 -5.19 25.71
C MET A 344 -15.52 -4.68 24.29
N PHE A 345 -16.42 -4.97 23.37
CA PHE A 345 -16.38 -4.43 21.99
C PHE A 345 -16.36 -2.89 22.01
N LEU A 346 -17.21 -2.26 22.83
CA LEU A 346 -17.29 -0.81 22.93
C LEU A 346 -15.98 -0.17 23.45
N VAL A 347 -15.27 -0.84 24.35
CA VAL A 347 -13.94 -0.40 24.82
C VAL A 347 -12.92 -0.46 23.70
N PHE A 348 -12.85 -1.55 22.94
CA PHE A 348 -11.94 -1.65 21.79
C PHE A 348 -12.29 -0.65 20.70
N LEU A 349 -13.59 -0.47 20.39
CA LEU A 349 -14.05 0.53 19.44
C LEU A 349 -13.66 1.94 19.86
N ALA A 350 -13.90 2.31 21.12
CA ALA A 350 -13.54 3.62 21.66
C ALA A 350 -12.02 3.87 21.61
N ALA A 351 -11.21 2.84 21.84
CA ALA A 351 -9.76 2.94 21.69
C ALA A 351 -9.34 3.25 20.25
N VAL A 352 -9.96 2.62 19.25
CA VAL A 352 -9.68 2.91 17.83
C VAL A 352 -10.12 4.33 17.47
N ILE A 353 -11.29 4.79 17.95
CA ILE A 353 -11.79 6.15 17.70
C ILE A 353 -10.85 7.21 18.31
N ARG A 354 -10.45 7.03 19.55
CA ARG A 354 -9.49 7.91 20.23
C ARG A 354 -8.14 7.92 19.50
N ALA A 355 -7.60 6.74 19.21
CA ALA A 355 -6.31 6.59 18.53
C ALA A 355 -6.30 7.31 17.17
N ALA A 356 -7.36 7.17 16.38
CA ALA A 356 -7.48 7.84 15.09
C ALA A 356 -7.57 9.35 15.22
N ASP A 357 -8.25 9.88 16.23
CA ASP A 357 -8.37 11.33 16.45
C ASP A 357 -7.10 11.97 16.98
N ASP A 358 -6.43 11.33 17.97
CA ASP A 358 -5.20 11.86 18.57
C ASP A 358 -3.99 11.80 17.62
N HIS A 359 -4.00 10.85 16.67
CA HIS A 359 -2.87 10.54 15.79
C HIS A 359 -3.23 10.61 14.29
N GLN A 360 -4.06 11.58 13.89
CA GLN A 360 -4.39 11.84 12.48
C GLN A 360 -3.13 12.06 11.63
N ASP A 361 -2.13 12.76 12.19
CA ASP A 361 -0.84 13.00 11.57
C ASP A 361 -0.12 11.69 11.22
N LEU A 362 -0.03 10.75 12.17
CA LEU A 362 0.61 9.46 11.94
C LEU A 362 -0.14 8.61 10.93
N LEU A 363 -1.48 8.59 10.96
CA LEU A 363 -2.29 7.88 9.97
C LEU A 363 -2.09 8.46 8.57
N ARG A 364 -1.97 9.79 8.42
CA ARG A 364 -1.67 10.42 7.14
C ARG A 364 -0.23 10.12 6.68
N ILE A 365 0.73 10.13 7.59
CA ILE A 365 2.13 9.77 7.32
C ILE A 365 2.25 8.32 6.88
N ALA A 366 1.47 7.42 7.45
CA ALA A 366 1.45 5.99 7.12
C ALA A 366 1.21 5.68 5.64
N VAL A 367 0.62 6.62 4.92
CA VAL A 367 0.22 6.49 3.51
C VAL A 367 0.80 7.61 2.63
N ALA A 368 1.83 8.30 3.13
CA ALA A 368 2.47 9.39 2.42
C ALA A 368 3.52 8.86 1.44
N SER A 369 3.28 9.05 0.15
CA SER A 369 4.24 8.77 -0.93
C SER A 369 4.01 9.71 -2.10
N ALA A 370 5.03 9.87 -2.95
CA ALA A 370 4.91 10.70 -4.15
C ALA A 370 3.78 10.21 -5.07
N GLY A 371 3.64 8.89 -5.23
CA GLY A 371 2.57 8.28 -6.04
C GLY A 371 1.18 8.52 -5.43
N ASN A 372 1.04 8.34 -4.13
CA ASN A 372 -0.24 8.47 -3.44
C ASN A 372 -0.72 9.93 -3.33
N ASP A 373 0.19 10.89 -3.35
CA ASP A 373 -0.17 12.33 -3.42
C ASP A 373 -0.92 12.68 -4.71
N HIS A 374 -0.71 11.93 -5.80
CA HIS A 374 -1.47 12.06 -7.05
C HIS A 374 -2.85 11.39 -6.99
N ARG A 375 -3.05 10.42 -6.10
CA ARG A 375 -4.29 9.66 -5.96
C ARG A 375 -5.24 10.29 -4.96
N LEU A 376 -4.77 10.66 -3.76
CA LEU A 376 -5.61 11.14 -2.66
C LEU A 376 -6.34 12.45 -3.03
N GLY A 377 -7.63 12.50 -2.73
CA GLY A 377 -8.51 13.62 -3.08
C GLY A 377 -8.85 13.74 -4.57
N GLY A 378 -8.41 12.77 -5.38
CA GLY A 378 -8.76 12.64 -6.80
C GLY A 378 -10.00 11.77 -7.01
N ASN A 379 -10.16 11.26 -8.25
CA ASN A 379 -11.27 10.42 -8.65
C ASN A 379 -11.42 9.21 -7.70
N GLU A 380 -12.52 9.13 -6.98
CA GLU A 380 -12.91 8.05 -6.07
C GLU A 380 -11.85 7.65 -5.02
N ALA A 381 -10.96 8.56 -4.66
CA ALA A 381 -10.01 8.37 -3.58
C ALA A 381 -10.32 9.32 -2.41
N PRO A 382 -10.15 8.86 -1.14
CA PRO A 382 -10.39 9.70 0.03
C PRO A 382 -9.53 10.97 0.00
N PRO A 383 -10.02 12.10 0.55
CA PRO A 383 -9.18 13.28 0.76
C PRO A 383 -8.10 13.00 1.81
N ALA A 384 -7.11 13.89 1.90
CA ALA A 384 -6.02 13.80 2.88
C ALA A 384 -6.45 14.14 4.32
N ILE A 385 -7.73 13.98 4.63
CA ILE A 385 -8.35 14.22 5.94
C ILE A 385 -8.74 12.88 6.53
N ILE A 386 -8.26 12.57 7.72
CA ILE A 386 -8.68 11.37 8.45
C ILE A 386 -10.04 11.58 9.05
N SER A 387 -11.00 10.72 8.74
CA SER A 387 -12.32 10.64 9.36
C SER A 387 -12.77 9.19 9.42
N MET A 388 -13.69 8.87 10.32
CA MET A 388 -14.17 7.51 10.56
C MET A 388 -15.65 7.39 10.22
N TYR A 389 -15.99 6.39 9.42
CA TYR A 389 -17.35 5.96 9.17
C TYR A 389 -17.72 4.78 10.06
N LEU A 390 -18.85 4.83 10.73
CA LEU A 390 -19.33 3.79 11.65
C LEU A 390 -20.65 3.15 11.20
N GLY A 391 -21.34 3.77 10.26
CA GLY A 391 -22.69 3.38 9.85
C GLY A 391 -23.78 3.88 10.81
N ASP A 392 -25.02 3.78 10.35
CA ASP A 392 -26.17 4.37 11.06
C ASP A 392 -26.45 3.68 12.40
N ASP A 393 -26.50 2.34 12.41
CA ASP A 393 -26.87 1.57 13.60
C ASP A 393 -25.84 1.72 14.73
N LEU A 394 -24.55 1.62 14.41
CA LEU A 394 -23.52 1.80 15.41
C LEU A 394 -23.44 3.25 15.88
N SER A 395 -23.67 4.22 15.00
CA SER A 395 -23.76 5.64 15.38
C SER A 395 -24.93 5.91 16.33
N GLU A 396 -26.07 5.23 16.16
CA GLU A 396 -27.21 5.31 17.06
C GLU A 396 -26.91 4.70 18.45
N VAL A 397 -26.21 3.55 18.46
CA VAL A 397 -25.70 2.95 19.72
C VAL A 397 -24.78 3.92 20.45
N LEU A 398 -23.77 4.49 19.76
CA LEU A 398 -22.82 5.41 20.36
C LEU A 398 -23.51 6.70 20.84
N ARG A 399 -24.49 7.21 20.10
CA ARG A 399 -25.29 8.35 20.51
C ARG A 399 -26.04 8.06 21.80
N SER A 400 -26.67 6.87 21.91
CA SER A 400 -27.37 6.45 23.13
C SER A 400 -26.45 6.42 24.35
N ILE A 401 -25.18 6.02 24.16
CA ILE A 401 -24.17 6.01 25.24
C ILE A 401 -23.75 7.43 25.60
N MET A 402 -23.44 8.28 24.63
CA MET A 402 -22.98 9.66 24.84
C MET A 402 -23.99 10.50 25.60
N TYR A 403 -25.27 10.34 25.29
CA TYR A 403 -26.33 11.20 25.78
C TYR A 403 -27.33 10.53 26.77
N ASN A 404 -27.02 9.27 27.16
CA ASN A 404 -27.91 8.46 28.02
C ASN A 404 -29.35 8.33 27.46
N GLU A 405 -29.45 8.20 26.13
CA GLU A 405 -30.73 8.00 25.43
C GLU A 405 -31.10 6.50 25.39
N THR A 406 -32.37 6.20 25.30
CA THR A 406 -32.84 4.83 25.14
C THR A 406 -32.47 4.31 23.73
N TYR A 407 -31.71 3.24 23.67
CA TYR A 407 -31.43 2.54 22.39
C TYR A 407 -32.54 1.53 22.13
N THR A 408 -33.16 1.60 20.97
CA THR A 408 -34.08 0.57 20.49
C THR A 408 -33.45 -0.10 19.28
N LYS A 409 -33.13 -1.39 19.43
CA LYS A 409 -32.59 -2.16 18.32
C LYS A 409 -33.53 -2.11 17.13
N ARG A 410 -33.03 -1.73 15.96
CA ARG A 410 -33.81 -1.79 14.72
C ARG A 410 -34.11 -3.27 14.40
N ASN A 411 -35.35 -3.54 14.03
CA ASN A 411 -35.73 -4.87 13.54
C ASN A 411 -35.04 -5.13 12.21
N ASP A 412 -34.59 -6.35 11.99
CA ASP A 412 -34.03 -6.78 10.72
C ASP A 412 -35.00 -6.44 9.59
N GLN A 413 -34.59 -5.56 8.68
CA GLN A 413 -35.39 -5.25 7.50
C GLN A 413 -35.23 -6.39 6.50
N ILE A 414 -36.35 -7.01 6.15
CA ILE A 414 -36.37 -8.03 5.10
C ILE A 414 -36.51 -7.32 3.76
N MET A 415 -35.56 -7.56 2.86
CA MET A 415 -35.67 -7.16 1.45
C MET A 415 -36.54 -8.15 0.73
N GLU A 416 -37.73 -7.70 0.35
CA GLU A 416 -38.65 -8.47 -0.50
C GLU A 416 -38.39 -8.08 -1.96
N THR A 417 -37.90 -9.03 -2.75
CA THR A 417 -37.61 -8.77 -4.16
C THR A 417 -38.86 -8.68 -5.03
N ASN A 418 -40.03 -9.07 -4.49
CA ASN A 418 -41.33 -9.15 -5.17
C ASN A 418 -41.31 -10.01 -6.45
N ALA A 419 -40.29 -10.84 -6.65
CA ALA A 419 -40.17 -11.80 -7.73
C ALA A 419 -40.25 -13.20 -7.12
N GLY A 420 -41.30 -13.97 -7.41
CA GLY A 420 -41.66 -15.21 -6.70
C GLY A 420 -40.61 -16.33 -6.71
N VAL A 421 -39.56 -16.23 -7.54
CA VAL A 421 -38.43 -17.19 -7.60
C VAL A 421 -37.19 -16.70 -6.84
N LEU A 422 -37.17 -15.43 -6.42
CA LEU A 422 -36.04 -14.85 -5.69
C LEU A 422 -36.25 -14.96 -4.18
N PRO A 423 -35.24 -15.36 -3.41
CA PRO A 423 -35.35 -15.43 -1.96
C PRO A 423 -35.42 -14.01 -1.37
N ASN A 424 -36.20 -13.88 -0.29
CA ASN A 424 -36.12 -12.74 0.60
C ASN A 424 -34.87 -12.88 1.47
N PHE A 425 -34.19 -11.78 1.76
CA PHE A 425 -33.00 -11.75 2.61
C PHE A 425 -33.02 -10.55 3.55
N VAL A 426 -32.29 -10.69 4.66
CA VAL A 426 -32.14 -9.61 5.63
C VAL A 426 -31.20 -8.57 5.03
N LYS A 427 -31.63 -7.31 5.04
CA LYS A 427 -30.80 -6.18 4.61
C LYS A 427 -29.70 -5.95 5.65
N ASP A 428 -28.48 -5.71 5.19
CA ASP A 428 -27.40 -5.25 6.05
C ASP A 428 -27.79 -3.89 6.72
N THR A 429 -27.43 -3.75 7.98
CA THR A 429 -27.82 -2.58 8.78
C THR A 429 -27.03 -1.31 8.44
N SER A 430 -25.89 -1.43 7.76
CA SER A 430 -25.09 -0.31 7.31
C SER A 430 -24.60 -0.51 5.88
N ASP A 431 -24.61 0.57 5.11
CA ASP A 431 -23.89 0.63 3.83
C ASP A 431 -22.40 0.89 4.10
N ARG A 432 -21.55 0.53 3.12
CA ARG A 432 -20.09 0.71 3.19
C ARG A 432 -19.71 2.12 2.82
N ASN A 433 -19.98 3.19 3.27
CA ASN A 433 -19.57 4.52 2.76
C ASN A 433 -18.18 4.50 2.07
N ARG A 434 -18.17 4.27 0.77
CA ARG A 434 -16.94 4.14 -0.04
C ARG A 434 -16.08 5.42 -0.07
N THR A 435 -16.63 6.55 0.36
CA THR A 435 -15.90 7.83 0.39
C THR A 435 -15.09 8.02 1.68
N SER A 436 -15.35 7.23 2.72
CA SER A 436 -14.64 7.35 4.00
C SER A 436 -13.23 6.77 3.94
N PRO A 437 -12.22 7.47 4.45
CA PRO A 437 -10.85 6.97 4.52
C PRO A 437 -10.65 5.85 5.54
N PHE A 438 -11.48 5.77 6.59
CA PHE A 438 -11.38 4.77 7.64
C PHE A 438 -12.77 4.31 8.07
N ALA A 439 -13.25 3.21 7.52
CA ALA A 439 -14.62 2.74 7.68
C ALA A 439 -14.70 1.47 8.52
N PHE A 440 -15.65 1.44 9.48
CA PHE A 440 -16.02 0.22 10.17
C PHE A 440 -16.95 -0.62 9.27
N THR A 441 -16.59 -1.86 8.98
CA THR A 441 -17.30 -2.75 8.05
C THR A 441 -17.74 -4.05 8.72
N GLY A 442 -18.40 -3.91 9.87
CA GLY A 442 -19.06 -5.00 10.62
C GLY A 442 -18.20 -5.64 11.71
N ASN A 443 -16.98 -5.99 11.47
CA ASN A 443 -16.07 -6.60 12.47
C ASN A 443 -14.59 -6.24 12.24
N LYS A 444 -14.34 -5.21 11.45
CA LYS A 444 -13.01 -4.72 11.08
C LYS A 444 -13.08 -3.27 10.65
N PHE A 445 -11.94 -2.63 10.62
CA PHE A 445 -11.77 -1.30 10.03
C PHE A 445 -11.06 -1.42 8.68
N GLU A 446 -11.61 -0.80 7.68
CA GLU A 446 -11.06 -0.68 6.33
C GLU A 446 -10.40 0.68 6.17
N PHE A 447 -9.06 0.68 6.11
CA PHE A 447 -8.27 1.89 5.88
C PHE A 447 -7.93 2.01 4.40
N ARG A 448 -8.60 2.93 3.70
CA ARG A 448 -8.64 3.03 2.23
C ARG A 448 -7.56 3.91 1.62
N MET A 449 -6.76 4.58 2.43
CA MET A 449 -5.79 5.56 1.96
C MET A 449 -4.46 4.95 1.48
N VAL A 450 -4.20 3.67 1.73
CA VAL A 450 -2.92 3.03 1.35
C VAL A 450 -2.77 2.97 -0.17
N GLY A 451 -1.62 3.38 -0.67
CA GLY A 451 -1.30 3.34 -2.09
C GLY A 451 -1.03 1.92 -2.61
N SER A 452 -1.36 1.67 -3.87
CA SER A 452 -1.21 0.36 -4.51
C SER A 452 0.24 -0.16 -4.51
N ALA A 453 1.24 0.71 -4.67
CA ALA A 453 2.65 0.34 -4.65
C ALA A 453 3.22 0.22 -3.23
N GLU A 454 2.52 0.68 -2.20
CA GLU A 454 3.06 0.78 -0.86
C GLU A 454 3.14 -0.57 -0.15
N ASN A 455 4.09 -0.68 0.78
CA ASN A 455 4.18 -1.78 1.73
C ASN A 455 3.26 -1.48 2.92
N ILE A 456 2.36 -2.40 3.25
CA ILE A 456 1.38 -2.24 4.33
C ILE A 456 1.98 -2.30 5.75
N ALA A 457 3.26 -2.65 5.90
CA ALA A 457 3.90 -2.74 7.22
C ALA A 457 3.86 -1.42 7.98
N CYS A 458 4.15 -0.29 7.31
CA CYS A 458 4.16 1.03 7.95
C CYS A 458 2.76 1.39 8.49
N THR A 459 1.75 1.23 7.66
CA THR A 459 0.35 1.48 8.03
C THR A 459 -0.08 0.64 9.23
N ASN A 460 0.21 -0.67 9.20
CA ASN A 460 -0.18 -1.57 10.29
C ASN A 460 0.65 -1.32 11.56
N THR A 461 1.94 -0.96 11.44
CA THR A 461 2.77 -0.54 12.58
C THR A 461 2.15 0.65 13.30
N ILE A 462 1.73 1.66 12.56
CA ILE A 462 1.13 2.87 13.11
C ILE A 462 -0.23 2.55 13.74
N ILE A 463 -1.14 1.89 13.03
CA ILE A 463 -2.46 1.52 13.57
C ILE A 463 -2.31 0.72 14.86
N ASN A 464 -1.48 -0.32 14.86
CA ASN A 464 -1.23 -1.15 16.04
C ASN A 464 -0.71 -0.31 17.22
N THR A 465 0.25 0.58 16.98
CA THR A 465 0.90 1.36 18.04
C THR A 465 -0.05 2.37 18.67
N ILE A 466 -0.78 3.15 17.86
CA ILE A 466 -1.69 4.17 18.37
C ILE A 466 -2.89 3.57 19.10
N VAL A 467 -3.42 2.44 18.61
CA VAL A 467 -4.53 1.73 19.28
C VAL A 467 -4.02 1.07 20.57
N ALA A 468 -2.83 0.48 20.56
CA ALA A 468 -2.24 -0.08 21.79
C ALA A 468 -1.98 0.98 22.85
N ASP A 469 -1.58 2.21 22.48
CA ASP A 469 -1.41 3.31 23.43
C ASP A 469 -2.75 3.70 24.08
N ALA A 470 -3.83 3.82 23.30
CA ALA A 470 -5.15 4.06 23.84
C ALA A 470 -5.63 2.93 24.77
N LEU A 471 -5.37 1.67 24.40
CA LEU A 471 -5.70 0.51 25.25
C LEU A 471 -4.85 0.48 26.52
N CYS A 472 -3.58 0.92 26.50
CA CYS A 472 -2.73 1.06 27.68
C CYS A 472 -3.35 1.99 28.71
N ASP A 473 -3.74 3.21 28.29
CA ASP A 473 -4.37 4.19 29.16
C ASP A 473 -5.70 3.68 29.73
N PHE A 474 -6.49 2.98 28.89
CA PHE A 474 -7.75 2.38 29.32
C PHE A 474 -7.52 1.27 30.35
N ALA A 475 -6.52 0.43 30.14
CA ALA A 475 -6.17 -0.63 31.10
C ALA A 475 -5.69 -0.03 32.43
N ASP A 476 -4.81 0.98 32.40
CA ASP A 476 -4.31 1.66 33.60
C ASP A 476 -5.46 2.23 34.46
N GLU A 477 -6.52 2.75 33.82
CA GLU A 477 -7.68 3.23 34.53
C GLU A 477 -8.56 2.09 35.05
N LEU A 478 -8.89 1.11 34.20
CA LEU A 478 -9.86 0.05 34.55
C LEU A 478 -9.31 -0.96 35.57
N GLU A 479 -8.02 -1.26 35.55
CA GLU A 479 -7.37 -2.18 36.52
C GLU A 479 -7.50 -1.70 37.98
N THR A 480 -7.76 -0.42 38.20
CA THR A 480 -7.90 0.18 39.53
C THR A 480 -9.34 0.20 40.06
N LYS A 481 -10.32 -0.28 39.27
CA LYS A 481 -11.75 -0.14 39.59
C LYS A 481 -12.34 -1.42 40.16
N GLU A 482 -13.17 -1.29 41.18
CA GLU A 482 -13.92 -2.42 41.74
C GLU A 482 -15.09 -2.83 40.85
N ASP A 483 -15.89 -1.86 40.34
CA ASP A 483 -16.93 -2.08 39.35
C ASP A 483 -16.40 -1.76 37.94
N VAL A 484 -15.77 -2.75 37.34
CA VAL A 484 -15.17 -2.64 36.01
C VAL A 484 -16.21 -2.28 34.93
N ARG A 485 -17.42 -2.84 35.02
CA ARG A 485 -18.45 -2.61 34.01
C ARG A 485 -18.91 -1.16 34.00
N ALA A 486 -19.27 -0.62 35.15
CA ALA A 486 -19.69 0.77 35.29
C ALA A 486 -18.56 1.74 34.91
N ALA A 487 -17.32 1.43 35.31
CA ALA A 487 -16.16 2.23 34.93
C ALA A 487 -15.90 2.20 33.42
N ALA A 488 -16.05 1.07 32.76
CA ALA A 488 -15.88 0.93 31.31
C ALA A 488 -17.00 1.67 30.54
N GLU A 489 -18.24 1.64 31.00
CA GLU A 489 -19.34 2.42 30.40
C GLU A 489 -19.06 3.92 30.47
N GLU A 490 -18.57 4.44 31.59
CA GLU A 490 -18.22 5.85 31.74
C GLU A 490 -16.96 6.20 30.92
N LEU A 491 -15.95 5.34 30.87
CA LEU A 491 -14.77 5.50 30.04
C LEU A 491 -15.15 5.64 28.57
N VAL A 492 -15.96 4.71 28.05
CA VAL A 492 -16.45 4.75 26.66
C VAL A 492 -17.25 6.02 26.42
N ARG A 493 -18.17 6.39 27.31
CA ARG A 493 -18.99 7.60 27.17
C ARG A 493 -18.13 8.86 27.07
N ARG A 494 -17.17 9.03 27.97
CA ARG A 494 -16.24 10.16 28.00
C ARG A 494 -15.40 10.22 26.74
N THR A 495 -14.78 9.13 26.35
CA THR A 495 -13.96 9.01 25.14
C THR A 495 -14.74 9.39 23.89
N LEU A 496 -15.97 8.89 23.75
CA LEU A 496 -16.80 9.22 22.60
C LEU A 496 -17.18 10.70 22.55
N LEU A 497 -17.48 11.34 23.70
CA LEU A 497 -17.79 12.77 23.76
C LEU A 497 -16.59 13.63 23.36
N GLU A 498 -15.38 13.24 23.74
CA GLU A 498 -14.13 13.94 23.47
C GLU A 498 -13.71 13.81 22.00
N HIS A 499 -13.80 12.61 21.43
CA HIS A 499 -13.27 12.29 20.11
C HIS A 499 -14.33 12.19 19.00
N LYS A 500 -15.59 12.55 19.24
CA LYS A 500 -16.68 12.49 18.24
C LYS A 500 -16.41 13.30 16.97
N ARG A 501 -15.50 14.28 17.02
CA ARG A 501 -15.16 15.15 15.89
C ARG A 501 -14.62 14.38 14.67
N ILE A 502 -13.97 13.20 14.89
CA ILE A 502 -13.42 12.36 13.83
C ILE A 502 -14.50 11.54 13.11
N ILE A 503 -15.68 11.34 13.75
CA ILE A 503 -16.75 10.51 13.19
C ILE A 503 -17.52 11.31 12.14
N PHE A 504 -17.59 10.78 10.92
CA PHE A 504 -18.32 11.38 9.83
C PHE A 504 -18.91 10.30 8.91
N ASN A 505 -20.25 10.28 8.78
CA ASN A 505 -20.96 9.30 7.96
C ASN A 505 -21.44 9.86 6.60
N GLY A 506 -21.08 11.10 6.28
CA GLY A 506 -21.46 11.77 5.04
C GLY A 506 -20.50 11.52 3.87
N ASP A 507 -20.68 12.30 2.80
CA ASP A 507 -19.83 12.27 1.61
C ASP A 507 -18.50 12.99 1.86
N ASN A 508 -17.40 12.21 1.95
CA ASN A 508 -16.05 12.72 2.16
C ASN A 508 -15.44 13.38 0.90
N TYR A 509 -16.05 13.23 -0.27
CA TYR A 509 -15.54 13.85 -1.51
C TYR A 509 -16.02 15.29 -1.69
N SER A 510 -16.99 15.73 -0.88
CA SER A 510 -17.59 17.05 -1.02
C SER A 510 -16.67 18.18 -0.51
N GLU A 511 -16.75 19.35 -1.15
CA GLU A 511 -16.06 20.57 -0.71
C GLU A 511 -16.56 21.03 0.68
N GLU A 512 -17.85 20.81 0.95
CA GLU A 512 -18.48 21.10 2.23
C GLU A 512 -17.84 20.31 3.38
N TRP A 513 -17.42 19.05 3.10
CA TRP A 513 -16.68 18.26 4.09
C TRP A 513 -15.33 18.90 4.42
N VAL A 514 -14.59 19.36 3.44
CA VAL A 514 -13.28 20.01 3.68
C VAL A 514 -13.44 21.23 4.58
N ALA A 515 -14.50 22.03 4.35
CA ALA A 515 -14.82 23.19 5.19
C ALA A 515 -15.23 22.78 6.61
N GLU A 516 -16.05 21.74 6.74
CA GLU A 516 -16.51 21.21 8.02
C GLU A 516 -15.37 20.58 8.82
N ALA A 517 -14.51 19.79 8.18
CA ALA A 517 -13.33 19.18 8.81
C ALA A 517 -12.39 20.24 9.41
N LYS A 518 -12.19 21.35 8.69
CA LYS A 518 -11.43 22.50 9.20
C LYS A 518 -12.06 23.11 10.47
N LYS A 519 -13.40 23.24 10.51
CA LYS A 519 -14.11 23.73 11.71
C LYS A 519 -13.97 22.77 12.89
N ARG A 520 -13.95 21.47 12.62
CA ARG A 520 -13.71 20.42 13.64
C ARG A 520 -12.25 20.36 14.11
N GLY A 521 -11.33 21.09 13.47
CA GLY A 521 -9.90 21.06 13.77
C GLY A 521 -9.22 19.77 13.32
N LEU A 522 -9.73 19.12 12.27
CA LEU A 522 -9.10 17.96 11.65
C LEU A 522 -7.96 18.38 10.74
N LEU A 523 -6.91 17.57 10.68
CA LEU A 523 -5.73 17.81 9.84
C LEU A 523 -6.01 17.54 8.37
N ASN A 524 -5.35 18.29 7.47
CA ASN A 524 -5.44 18.11 6.03
C ASN A 524 -4.05 18.32 5.39
N PHE A 525 -3.16 17.35 5.54
CA PHE A 525 -1.85 17.35 4.89
C PHE A 525 -1.95 16.75 3.49
N ARG A 526 -2.01 17.58 2.47
CA ARG A 526 -2.29 17.18 1.08
C ARG A 526 -1.15 16.43 0.41
N SER A 527 0.07 16.59 0.90
CA SER A 527 1.27 15.98 0.30
C SER A 527 2.20 15.38 1.35
N LEU A 528 3.10 14.50 0.88
CA LEU A 528 4.14 13.91 1.70
C LEU A 528 5.03 14.97 2.36
N PRO A 529 5.56 16.00 1.64
CA PRO A 529 6.39 17.02 2.26
C PRO A 529 5.69 17.84 3.35
N GLU A 530 4.34 17.97 3.28
CA GLU A 530 3.56 18.60 4.34
C GLU A 530 3.38 17.71 5.58
N ALA A 531 3.15 16.42 5.37
CA ALA A 531 2.84 15.47 6.45
C ALA A 531 4.09 14.99 7.19
N LEU A 532 5.15 14.64 6.47
CA LEU A 532 6.26 13.86 6.98
C LEU A 532 7.11 14.56 8.06
N PRO A 533 7.32 15.90 8.06
CA PRO A 533 8.01 16.57 9.15
C PRO A 533 7.40 16.30 10.53
N HIS A 534 6.07 16.08 10.61
CA HIS A 534 5.36 15.76 11.83
C HIS A 534 5.69 14.37 12.39
N TYR A 535 6.35 13.51 11.61
CA TYR A 535 6.76 12.18 12.10
C TYR A 535 7.73 12.28 13.29
N THR A 536 8.52 13.36 13.36
CA THR A 536 9.47 13.63 14.43
C THR A 536 8.98 14.67 15.44
N ASP A 537 7.68 14.96 15.49
CA ASP A 537 7.09 15.75 16.56
C ASP A 537 7.32 15.06 17.92
N GLU A 538 7.51 15.84 18.98
CA GLU A 538 7.85 15.32 20.33
C GLU A 538 6.84 14.27 20.81
N LYS A 539 5.55 14.44 20.54
CA LYS A 539 4.50 13.46 20.89
C LYS A 539 4.74 12.10 20.24
N ASN A 540 5.15 12.09 18.96
CA ASN A 540 5.37 10.89 18.18
C ASN A 540 6.68 10.18 18.57
N ILE A 541 7.75 10.95 18.83
CA ILE A 541 9.01 10.41 19.39
C ILE A 541 8.74 9.72 20.73
N LYS A 542 7.97 10.37 21.62
CA LYS A 542 7.60 9.79 22.92
C LYS A 542 6.76 8.53 22.77
N LEU A 543 5.76 8.54 21.87
CA LEU A 543 4.91 7.39 21.61
C LEU A 543 5.72 6.17 21.17
N PHE A 544 6.51 6.32 20.12
CA PHE A 544 7.31 5.22 19.57
C PHE A 544 8.41 4.75 20.55
N GLY A 545 9.03 5.69 21.26
CA GLY A 545 10.02 5.40 22.29
C GLY A 545 9.45 4.65 23.50
N LYS A 546 8.22 5.01 23.95
CA LYS A 546 7.51 4.34 25.06
C LYS A 546 7.37 2.83 24.81
N TYR A 547 7.14 2.42 23.59
CA TYR A 547 6.91 1.03 23.21
C TYR A 547 8.09 0.37 22.48
N GLY A 548 9.21 1.08 22.32
CA GLY A 548 10.38 0.56 21.61
C GLY A 548 10.12 0.22 20.14
N ILE A 549 9.15 0.88 19.50
CA ILE A 549 8.87 0.68 18.08
C ILE A 549 9.99 1.27 17.24
N TYR A 550 10.36 2.54 17.52
CA TYR A 550 11.49 3.24 16.95
C TYR A 550 12.24 3.99 18.04
N THR A 551 13.56 4.04 17.93
CA THR A 551 14.37 5.04 18.63
C THR A 551 14.20 6.40 17.91
N GLU A 552 14.52 7.49 18.61
CA GLU A 552 14.49 8.82 17.98
C GLU A 552 15.42 8.90 16.76
N VAL A 553 16.58 8.27 16.83
CA VAL A 553 17.56 8.23 15.72
C VAL A 553 16.99 7.48 14.53
N GLU A 554 16.36 6.33 14.74
CA GLU A 554 15.68 5.57 13.67
C GLU A 554 14.54 6.35 13.04
N LEU A 555 13.76 7.09 13.84
CA LEU A 555 12.61 7.87 13.35
C LEU A 555 13.07 9.07 12.51
N ARG A 556 14.09 9.81 12.97
CA ARG A 556 14.70 10.93 12.21
C ARG A 556 15.30 10.44 10.90
N SER A 557 16.04 9.34 10.94
CA SER A 557 16.62 8.73 9.75
C SER A 557 15.57 8.31 8.72
N ARG A 558 14.46 7.70 9.16
CA ARG A 558 13.33 7.33 8.28
C ARG A 558 12.71 8.56 7.63
N THR A 559 12.52 9.62 8.39
CA THR A 559 11.99 10.90 7.88
C THR A 559 12.87 11.45 6.76
N GLU A 560 14.19 11.48 6.98
CA GLU A 560 15.16 11.96 6.00
C GLU A 560 15.17 11.10 4.74
N ILE A 561 15.22 9.76 4.88
CA ILE A 561 15.20 8.81 3.75
C ILE A 561 13.93 8.99 2.89
N ILE A 562 12.76 9.14 3.51
CA ILE A 562 11.49 9.25 2.80
C ILE A 562 11.40 10.59 2.05
N LEU A 563 11.82 11.70 2.67
CA LEU A 563 11.87 13.03 2.03
C LEU A 563 12.85 13.05 0.84
N GLU A 564 14.05 12.49 1.02
CA GLU A 564 15.01 12.37 -0.09
C GLU A 564 14.44 11.53 -1.25
N ASN A 565 13.77 10.42 -0.94
CA ASN A 565 13.14 9.59 -1.96
C ASN A 565 12.05 10.33 -2.72
N TYR A 566 11.25 11.15 -2.03
CA TYR A 566 10.27 12.03 -2.69
C TYR A 566 10.95 12.94 -3.70
N SER A 567 11.99 13.65 -3.29
CA SER A 567 12.76 14.54 -4.17
C SER A 567 13.35 13.80 -5.37
N LYS A 568 13.93 12.61 -5.14
CA LYS A 568 14.51 11.76 -6.20
C LYS A 568 13.46 11.29 -7.20
N ILE A 569 12.27 10.87 -6.74
CA ILE A 569 11.17 10.42 -7.61
C ILE A 569 10.69 11.57 -8.49
N VAL A 570 10.37 12.73 -7.90
CA VAL A 570 9.89 13.89 -8.66
C VAL A 570 10.97 14.41 -9.62
N ASN A 571 12.25 14.35 -9.24
CA ASN A 571 13.36 14.69 -10.13
C ASN A 571 13.46 13.74 -11.33
N ILE A 572 13.31 12.43 -11.13
CA ILE A 572 13.29 11.44 -12.23
C ILE A 572 12.13 11.73 -13.17
N GLU A 573 10.95 12.03 -12.64
CA GLU A 573 9.78 12.41 -13.45
C GLU A 573 10.04 13.68 -14.26
N ALA A 574 10.60 14.71 -13.65
CA ALA A 574 10.94 15.98 -14.33
C ALA A 574 11.95 15.77 -15.44
N LEU A 575 13.03 15.04 -15.19
CA LEU A 575 14.05 14.72 -16.20
C LEU A 575 13.47 13.87 -17.33
N THR A 576 12.58 12.93 -17.03
CA THR A 576 11.89 12.12 -18.04
C THR A 576 10.96 12.99 -18.89
N ALA A 577 10.20 13.89 -18.26
CA ALA A 577 9.34 14.84 -18.99
C ALA A 577 10.16 15.74 -19.93
N LEU A 578 11.29 16.25 -19.49
CA LEU A 578 12.22 17.04 -20.31
C LEU A 578 12.79 16.24 -21.48
N ASP A 579 13.20 15.00 -21.26
CA ASP A 579 13.72 14.11 -22.30
C ASP A 579 12.66 13.87 -23.40
N MET A 580 11.45 13.49 -22.96
CA MET A 580 10.30 13.27 -23.85
C MET A 580 9.92 14.54 -24.61
N ALA A 581 9.87 15.69 -23.92
CA ALA A 581 9.52 16.97 -24.52
C ALA A 581 10.52 17.40 -25.60
N LYS A 582 11.82 17.40 -25.25
CA LYS A 582 12.89 17.90 -26.14
C LYS A 582 13.19 17.00 -27.31
N LYS A 583 13.21 15.67 -27.09
CA LYS A 583 13.67 14.71 -28.10
C LYS A 583 12.57 14.11 -28.96
N ASP A 584 11.35 14.06 -28.46
CA ASP A 584 10.26 13.37 -29.15
C ASP A 584 9.11 14.31 -29.52
N ILE A 585 8.56 15.08 -28.57
CA ILE A 585 7.38 15.94 -28.82
C ILE A 585 7.72 17.13 -29.71
N VAL A 586 8.77 17.91 -29.38
CA VAL A 586 9.18 19.08 -30.18
C VAL A 586 9.48 18.72 -31.63
N PRO A 587 10.29 17.67 -31.93
CA PRO A 587 10.51 17.25 -33.32
C PRO A 587 9.22 16.79 -34.04
N ALA A 588 8.34 16.05 -33.39
CA ALA A 588 7.09 15.57 -33.99
C ALA A 588 6.14 16.74 -34.36
N VAL A 589 5.97 17.68 -33.43
CA VAL A 589 5.13 18.89 -33.70
C VAL A 589 5.73 19.74 -34.79
N THR A 590 7.05 19.92 -34.80
CA THR A 590 7.77 20.67 -35.86
C THR A 590 7.58 19.99 -37.23
N ALA A 591 7.63 18.66 -37.32
CA ALA A 591 7.41 17.92 -38.53
C ALA A 591 5.96 18.12 -39.08
N TYR A 592 4.97 18.08 -38.19
CA TYR A 592 3.58 18.30 -38.58
C TYR A 592 3.32 19.74 -39.00
N ILE A 593 3.90 20.73 -38.33
CA ILE A 593 3.84 22.14 -38.77
C ILE A 593 4.43 22.32 -40.18
N LYS A 594 5.55 21.61 -40.47
CA LYS A 594 6.15 21.61 -41.81
C LYS A 594 5.18 21.03 -42.88
N GLU A 595 4.55 19.88 -42.60
CA GLU A 595 3.57 19.28 -43.53
C GLU A 595 2.38 20.21 -43.80
N LEU A 596 1.86 20.89 -42.77
CA LEU A 596 0.79 21.87 -42.92
C LEU A 596 1.25 23.07 -43.80
N ALA A 597 2.46 23.57 -43.57
CA ALA A 597 3.02 24.69 -44.34
C ALA A 597 3.24 24.31 -45.81
N GLU A 598 3.72 23.11 -46.09
CA GLU A 598 3.84 22.56 -47.44
C GLU A 598 2.47 22.44 -48.12
N THR A 599 1.46 21.90 -47.41
CA THR A 599 0.08 21.80 -47.89
C THR A 599 -0.49 23.17 -48.26
N VAL A 600 -0.35 24.18 -47.38
CA VAL A 600 -0.79 25.55 -47.64
C VAL A 600 -0.10 26.14 -48.88
N THR A 601 1.19 25.90 -49.04
CA THR A 601 1.98 26.41 -50.18
C THR A 601 1.54 25.76 -51.49
N LEU A 602 1.33 24.42 -51.50
CA LEU A 602 0.89 23.68 -52.66
C LEU A 602 -0.52 24.06 -53.11
N LEU A 603 -1.47 24.20 -52.15
CA LEU A 603 -2.84 24.64 -52.48
C LEU A 603 -2.86 26.01 -53.13
N LYS A 604 -2.08 26.98 -52.64
CA LYS A 604 -1.92 28.31 -53.23
C LYS A 604 -1.24 28.29 -54.61
N ALA A 605 -0.33 27.36 -54.84
CA ALA A 605 0.31 27.20 -56.16
C ALA A 605 -0.60 26.60 -57.21
N ILE A 606 -1.61 25.80 -56.85
CA ILE A 606 -2.62 25.23 -57.74
C ILE A 606 -3.58 26.34 -58.22
N ASP A 607 -4.08 27.15 -57.29
CA ASP A 607 -4.92 28.31 -57.60
C ASP A 607 -4.64 29.39 -56.53
N GLY A 608 -4.14 30.54 -57.00
CA GLY A 608 -3.81 31.69 -56.10
C GLY A 608 -5.01 32.26 -55.35
N ASN A 609 -6.24 31.92 -55.75
CA ASN A 609 -7.49 32.32 -55.10
C ASN A 609 -7.93 31.33 -54.02
N LEU A 610 -7.32 30.13 -53.92
CA LEU A 610 -7.62 29.19 -52.85
C LEU A 610 -7.17 29.79 -51.49
N VAL A 611 -8.10 29.75 -50.53
CA VAL A 611 -7.84 30.18 -49.16
C VAL A 611 -7.80 28.95 -48.27
N PRO A 612 -6.62 28.35 -48.01
CA PRO A 612 -6.49 27.18 -47.14
C PRO A 612 -6.61 27.61 -45.65
N ALA A 613 -7.81 28.13 -45.32
CA ALA A 613 -8.04 28.72 -43.99
C ALA A 613 -7.94 27.68 -42.84
N PRO A 614 -8.52 26.46 -42.98
CA PRO A 614 -8.40 25.45 -41.90
C PRO A 614 -6.95 25.05 -41.60
N GLU A 615 -6.15 24.79 -42.65
CA GLU A 615 -4.76 24.38 -42.53
C GLU A 615 -3.92 25.51 -41.98
N MET A 616 -4.17 26.77 -42.36
CA MET A 616 -3.49 27.95 -41.87
C MET A 616 -3.83 28.21 -40.41
N ASP A 617 -5.06 28.03 -39.99
CA ASP A 617 -5.49 28.24 -38.60
C ASP A 617 -4.89 27.17 -37.68
N LEU A 618 -4.88 25.90 -38.12
CA LEU A 618 -4.23 24.82 -37.39
C LEU A 618 -2.72 25.03 -37.27
N LEU A 619 -2.05 25.44 -38.37
CA LEU A 619 -0.64 25.78 -38.39
C LEU A 619 -0.31 26.90 -37.36
N LYS A 620 -1.09 27.97 -37.37
CA LYS A 620 -0.91 29.09 -36.42
C LYS A 620 -1.15 28.65 -34.97
N LYS A 621 -2.17 27.81 -34.75
CA LYS A 621 -2.45 27.26 -33.40
C LYS A 621 -1.27 26.45 -32.90
N LEU A 622 -0.80 25.45 -33.67
CA LEU A 622 0.30 24.59 -33.29
C LEU A 622 1.63 25.37 -33.10
N SER A 623 1.90 26.37 -33.97
CA SER A 623 3.08 27.22 -33.81
C SER A 623 3.06 28.01 -32.52
N ARG A 624 1.92 28.53 -32.07
CA ARG A 624 1.76 29.21 -30.79
C ARG A 624 1.93 28.26 -29.62
N LEU A 625 1.30 27.08 -29.68
CA LEU A 625 1.42 26.04 -28.65
C LEU A 625 2.86 25.56 -28.51
N LEU A 626 3.57 25.35 -29.64
CA LEU A 626 4.98 24.95 -29.63
C LEU A 626 5.86 26.04 -28.99
N SER A 627 5.63 27.31 -29.29
CA SER A 627 6.36 28.41 -28.64
C SER A 627 6.11 28.46 -27.12
N CYS A 628 4.86 28.27 -26.71
CA CYS A 628 4.51 28.17 -25.29
C CYS A 628 5.19 26.94 -24.63
N PHE A 629 5.16 25.79 -25.32
CA PHE A 629 5.77 24.54 -24.85
C PHE A 629 7.29 24.68 -24.64
N MET A 630 7.99 25.33 -25.57
CA MET A 630 9.42 25.63 -25.44
C MET A 630 9.70 26.49 -24.21
N SER A 631 8.87 27.51 -23.95
CA SER A 631 9.00 28.31 -22.72
C SER A 631 8.80 27.48 -21.46
N ARG A 632 7.82 26.54 -21.44
CA ARG A 632 7.59 25.66 -20.30
C ARG A 632 8.73 24.63 -20.09
N ILE A 633 9.38 24.19 -21.19
CA ILE A 633 10.61 23.37 -21.10
C ILE A 633 11.71 24.16 -20.37
N ASP A 634 11.93 25.41 -20.76
CA ASP A 634 12.95 26.27 -20.13
C ASP A 634 12.61 26.54 -18.65
N ASP A 635 11.34 26.73 -18.31
CA ASP A 635 10.89 26.94 -16.95
C ASP A 635 11.14 25.68 -16.09
N LEU A 636 10.84 24.48 -16.63
CA LEU A 636 11.11 23.23 -15.92
C LEU A 636 12.61 22.95 -15.77
N ASP A 637 13.42 23.23 -16.79
CA ASP A 637 14.89 23.14 -16.69
C ASP A 637 15.43 24.02 -15.54
N LYS A 638 14.96 25.28 -15.46
CA LYS A 638 15.35 26.20 -14.38
C LYS A 638 14.90 25.69 -13.00
N ALA A 639 13.67 25.17 -12.89
CA ALA A 639 13.17 24.63 -11.64
C ALA A 639 14.00 23.42 -11.17
N VAL A 640 14.35 22.50 -12.07
CA VAL A 640 15.20 21.33 -11.74
C VAL A 640 16.61 21.76 -11.34
N VAL A 641 17.19 22.77 -12.02
CA VAL A 641 18.51 23.30 -11.64
C VAL A 641 18.43 23.98 -10.27
N GLY A 642 17.42 24.82 -10.04
CA GLY A 642 17.22 25.54 -8.78
C GLY A 642 17.04 24.62 -7.57
N ALA A 643 16.52 23.40 -7.76
CA ALA A 643 16.38 22.42 -6.69
C ALA A 643 17.72 22.01 -6.04
N LYS A 644 18.85 22.17 -6.78
CA LYS A 644 20.19 21.84 -6.27
C LYS A 644 20.73 22.88 -5.29
N ASP A 645 20.18 24.08 -5.32
CA ASP A 645 20.60 25.20 -4.47
C ASP A 645 19.77 25.28 -3.18
N VAL A 646 18.76 24.39 -3.02
CA VAL A 646 17.92 24.34 -1.83
C VAL A 646 18.58 23.46 -0.77
N GLU A 647 19.02 24.07 0.32
CA GLU A 647 19.56 23.37 1.47
C GLU A 647 18.44 22.84 2.37
N GLY A 648 18.68 21.69 3.03
CA GLY A 648 17.70 21.02 3.88
C GLY A 648 16.83 20.02 3.10
N VAL A 649 16.64 18.84 3.69
CA VAL A 649 15.92 17.73 3.01
C VAL A 649 14.42 18.03 2.92
N ALA A 650 13.84 18.60 3.96
CA ALA A 650 12.42 18.97 3.99
C ALA A 650 12.10 20.13 3.05
N GLU A 651 12.94 21.16 3.08
CA GLU A 651 12.85 22.34 2.20
C GLU A 651 13.01 21.96 0.74
N ASN A 652 13.94 21.04 0.45
CA ASN A 652 14.16 20.51 -0.89
C ASN A 652 12.94 19.71 -1.39
N ALA A 653 12.38 18.83 -0.57
CA ALA A 653 11.16 18.09 -0.92
C ALA A 653 9.96 19.04 -1.17
N MET A 654 9.82 20.08 -0.35
CA MET A 654 8.77 21.09 -0.54
C MET A 654 9.00 21.89 -1.85
N TYR A 655 10.24 22.23 -2.18
CA TYR A 655 10.57 22.90 -3.45
C TYR A 655 10.19 22.00 -4.65
N TYR A 656 10.50 20.70 -4.60
CA TYR A 656 10.08 19.78 -5.65
C TYR A 656 8.57 19.75 -5.81
N LYS A 657 7.82 19.74 -4.72
CA LYS A 657 6.34 19.77 -4.74
C LYS A 657 5.81 21.08 -5.32
N GLU A 658 6.32 22.23 -4.86
CA GLU A 658 5.73 23.54 -5.18
C GLU A 658 6.23 24.13 -6.50
N SER A 659 7.49 23.88 -6.85
CA SER A 659 8.10 24.47 -8.05
C SER A 659 8.17 23.45 -9.19
N VAL A 660 8.84 22.32 -8.98
CA VAL A 660 9.10 21.36 -10.06
C VAL A 660 7.81 20.68 -10.53
N LEU A 661 7.00 20.16 -9.60
CA LEU A 661 5.79 19.43 -9.95
C LEU A 661 4.73 20.34 -10.61
N ASN A 662 4.58 21.59 -10.13
CA ASN A 662 3.66 22.55 -10.75
C ASN A 662 4.09 22.90 -12.18
N THR A 663 5.39 23.14 -12.41
CA THR A 663 5.92 23.43 -13.75
C THR A 663 5.76 22.24 -14.69
N MET A 664 5.91 21.00 -14.19
CA MET A 664 5.60 19.78 -14.96
C MET A 664 4.13 19.74 -15.38
N GLN A 665 3.19 20.10 -14.50
CA GLN A 665 1.77 20.15 -14.82
C GLN A 665 1.45 21.19 -15.91
N GLU A 666 2.08 22.35 -15.83
CA GLU A 666 1.95 23.40 -16.87
C GLU A 666 2.51 22.94 -18.23
N LEU A 667 3.67 22.28 -18.22
CA LEU A 667 4.26 21.68 -19.43
C LEU A 667 3.32 20.62 -20.03
N ARG A 668 2.78 19.74 -19.19
CA ARG A 668 1.82 18.70 -19.60
C ARG A 668 0.58 19.29 -20.25
N ALA A 669 -0.01 20.34 -19.67
CA ALA A 669 -1.25 20.92 -20.18
C ALA A 669 -1.09 21.40 -21.65
N VAL A 670 0.06 21.98 -21.98
CA VAL A 670 0.35 22.42 -23.36
C VAL A 670 0.59 21.23 -24.29
N ALA A 671 1.30 20.20 -23.83
CA ALA A 671 1.53 18.98 -24.61
C ALA A 671 0.22 18.25 -24.94
N ASP A 672 -0.65 18.07 -23.94
CA ASP A 672 -1.95 17.38 -24.10
C ASP A 672 -2.88 18.15 -25.05
N GLU A 673 -2.80 19.50 -25.07
CA GLU A 673 -3.51 20.31 -26.07
C GLU A 673 -2.90 20.14 -27.48
N MET A 674 -1.58 20.04 -27.62
CA MET A 674 -0.94 19.75 -28.92
C MET A 674 -1.33 18.35 -29.42
N GLU A 675 -1.30 17.31 -28.55
CA GLU A 675 -1.74 15.95 -28.90
C GLU A 675 -3.15 15.95 -29.49
N SER A 676 -4.07 16.68 -28.86
CA SER A 676 -5.47 16.79 -29.32
C SER A 676 -5.67 17.47 -30.68
N ASN A 677 -4.65 18.16 -31.20
CA ASN A 677 -4.69 18.91 -32.45
C ASN A 677 -3.71 18.38 -33.51
N MET A 678 -3.01 17.28 -33.22
CA MET A 678 -2.07 16.66 -34.15
C MET A 678 -2.61 15.41 -34.82
N SER A 679 -1.96 15.02 -35.93
CA SER A 679 -2.17 13.71 -36.52
C SER A 679 -1.78 12.62 -35.54
N ALA A 680 -2.67 11.64 -35.29
CA ALA A 680 -2.41 10.51 -34.41
C ALA A 680 -1.22 9.65 -34.88
N THR A 681 -0.88 9.67 -36.18
CA THR A 681 0.26 8.92 -36.72
C THR A 681 1.59 9.63 -36.49
N LEU A 682 1.57 10.94 -36.28
CA LEU A 682 2.78 11.75 -36.03
C LEU A 682 3.04 12.04 -34.55
N TRP A 683 2.02 11.86 -33.71
CA TRP A 683 2.25 11.96 -32.25
C TRP A 683 3.17 10.82 -31.79
N PRO A 684 4.24 11.12 -31.01
CA PRO A 684 5.31 10.13 -30.79
C PRO A 684 4.96 9.02 -29.80
N TYR A 685 3.82 9.11 -29.12
CA TYR A 685 3.48 8.18 -28.04
C TYR A 685 2.09 7.56 -28.23
N PRO A 686 1.87 6.31 -27.76
CA PRO A 686 0.55 5.74 -27.63
C PRO A 686 -0.38 6.64 -26.80
N SER A 687 -1.59 6.89 -27.33
CA SER A 687 -2.61 7.67 -26.62
C SER A 687 -3.18 6.93 -25.41
N TYR A 688 -3.88 7.65 -24.53
CA TYR A 688 -4.64 7.04 -23.42
C TYR A 688 -5.65 5.99 -23.93
N GLY A 689 -6.34 6.27 -25.05
CA GLY A 689 -7.23 5.30 -25.66
C GLY A 689 -6.55 3.98 -26.01
N ALA A 690 -5.33 4.06 -26.58
CA ALA A 690 -4.55 2.88 -26.91
C ALA A 690 -4.13 2.09 -25.65
N MET A 691 -3.76 2.77 -24.57
CA MET A 691 -3.30 2.12 -23.34
C MET A 691 -4.45 1.51 -22.52
N LEU A 692 -5.55 2.23 -22.37
CA LEU A 692 -6.67 1.85 -21.50
C LEU A 692 -7.65 0.85 -22.13
N PHE A 693 -7.69 0.75 -23.48
CA PHE A 693 -8.68 -0.07 -24.18
C PHE A 693 -8.08 -1.22 -25.01
N SER A 694 -6.76 -1.41 -25.01
CA SER A 694 -6.09 -2.48 -25.77
C SER A 694 -6.08 -3.85 -25.07
N VAL A 695 -6.36 -3.91 -23.78
CA VAL A 695 -6.34 -5.13 -22.96
C VAL A 695 -7.73 -5.64 -22.69
#